data_8b3d229cc7c86939944766246481ee03
#
_entry.id   8b3d229cc7c86939944766246481ee03
#
_cell.length_a   1.000
_cell.length_b   1.000
_cell.length_c   1.000
_cell.angle_alpha   90.00
_cell.angle_beta   90.00
_cell.angle_gamma   90.00
#
_symmetry.space_group_name_H-M   'P 1'
#
loop_
_entity.id
_entity.type
_entity.pdbx_description
1 polymer ?
#
loop_
_entity_poly.entity_id
_entity_poly.type
_entity_poly.pdbx_seq_one_letter_code
_entity_poly.pdbx_strand_id
1 'polypeptide(L)'
;MERDFAMIRRVGIARLLHVAMMVVSCWIAAFSQNQRDLVKGNLIQFNDNGAWCWYQDERVVVDAARGNLILGTDASASGVGGSPRSGDVEAVIYDLQAGVPQRFTLREGESRVFYCDDHNSPAFLIRQDGKYLAMYAAHFNDTSSYYRIYDAGVWGAETRFNWKTERPGGANFQTTYSNLFYLSAEGRTYNFVRGNNKSPNLMFSTDMGDTWSYGGQLTTNANIGYNNGYYKYWSNGVDRIDFICSDYHPRDYNTSIFHGYVKNGETYTSDGIVVDDNIFDPLTVPSTADLTTVFAANSVLQGITMTRCWNIDVQTYEDGTIATIIKARANDNPANPSQDPDNRFIYCRYDGSKWTSTYLGKAGKKLYGSEQDYTGLAALHPNDPNTIYISSTFDPRDSSSVGVHEIFKGVTADNGATWTWIPITQKSVRDNLRPVIPAWDENNTALLWWRGTYTSAQNFNAAVVGILDRRSETVGPMSYVDATSANTLLADGSTLVTTGPDSLAGPADNTWHQRMGFGNGGFVLTSAEVGSGENAPMLKTRVSAPSAGAYDVWVNFWANPTADWRIKAGLTVGGMQLFRQMACKQVEVGDHNATIVLTGSGNTFLYQAYLGRVQLSTESEFDVYVDDEAIRVGTPSTFTGDVARTWYDGISYARVGPVVSVTERDTDPRDFVLEQNYPNPFNPMTTIRYSLPQNVHVNLKVYDLLGQEVATLVSKDMPAGTHDVTWHAQNASSGVYFCRMAAGKFSKVTRMLVLK
;
A
#
# COMPACT_ATOMS: atom_id res chain seq x y z
N MET A 1 10.49 58.87 39.12
CA MET A 1 11.36 58.43 38.01
C MET A 1 11.81 56.97 38.11
N GLU A 2 12.21 56.43 39.25
CA GLU A 2 12.60 55.01 39.36
C GLU A 2 11.46 53.99 39.25
N ARG A 3 10.22 54.31 39.61
CA ARG A 3 9.05 53.42 39.50
C ARG A 3 8.58 53.26 38.06
N ASP A 4 8.76 54.24 37.21
CA ASP A 4 8.32 54.16 35.81
C ASP A 4 9.30 53.38 34.91
N PHE A 5 10.57 53.35 35.24
CA PHE A 5 11.59 52.57 34.55
C PHE A 5 11.45 51.04 34.80
N ALA A 6 11.00 50.63 35.99
CA ALA A 6 10.75 49.23 36.33
C ALA A 6 9.50 48.67 35.62
N MET A 7 8.49 49.50 35.41
CA MET A 7 7.29 49.11 34.70
C MET A 7 7.50 48.95 33.20
N ILE A 8 8.28 49.82 32.56
CA ILE A 8 8.64 49.75 31.13
C ILE A 8 9.51 48.55 30.85
N ARG A 9 10.45 48.17 31.73
CA ARG A 9 11.26 46.93 31.56
C ARG A 9 10.41 45.65 31.69
N ARG A 10 9.44 45.60 32.63
CA ARG A 10 8.57 44.43 32.78
C ARG A 10 7.61 44.25 31.61
N VAL A 11 7.09 45.32 31.03
CA VAL A 11 6.24 45.25 29.82
C VAL A 11 7.04 44.86 28.57
N GLY A 12 8.29 45.35 28.45
CA GLY A 12 9.16 45.00 27.36
C GLY A 12 9.58 43.50 27.37
N ILE A 13 9.93 42.96 28.53
CA ILE A 13 10.28 41.56 28.71
C ILE A 13 9.07 40.64 28.50
N ALA A 14 7.90 41.02 28.99
CA ALA A 14 6.66 40.25 28.77
C ALA A 14 6.25 40.23 27.29
N ARG A 15 6.43 41.34 26.54
CA ARG A 15 6.17 41.38 25.10
C ARG A 15 7.21 40.57 24.31
N LEU A 16 8.51 40.60 24.66
CA LEU A 16 9.54 39.79 24.06
C LEU A 16 9.32 38.27 24.30
N LEU A 17 8.89 37.89 25.51
CA LEU A 17 8.53 36.52 25.85
C LEU A 17 7.25 36.07 25.11
N HIS A 18 6.25 36.92 24.93
CA HIS A 18 5.05 36.63 24.15
C HIS A 18 5.36 36.47 22.65
N VAL A 19 6.19 37.33 22.09
CA VAL A 19 6.64 37.21 20.69
C VAL A 19 7.51 35.97 20.48
N ALA A 20 8.42 35.66 21.41
CA ALA A 20 9.19 34.42 21.37
C ALA A 20 8.31 33.17 21.51
N MET A 21 7.31 33.18 22.41
CA MET A 21 6.33 32.08 22.52
C MET A 21 5.42 31.96 21.28
N MET A 22 4.98 33.06 20.68
CA MET A 22 4.23 33.02 19.42
C MET A 22 5.08 32.51 18.26
N VAL A 23 6.34 32.91 18.15
CA VAL A 23 7.26 32.41 17.12
C VAL A 23 7.52 30.91 17.34
N VAL A 24 7.79 30.46 18.55
CA VAL A 24 8.00 29.05 18.87
C VAL A 24 6.72 28.23 18.66
N SER A 25 5.53 28.74 19.06
CA SER A 25 4.27 28.04 18.81
C SER A 25 3.87 28.04 17.32
N CYS A 26 4.17 29.11 16.56
CA CYS A 26 4.03 29.09 15.10
C CYS A 26 5.01 28.11 14.44
N TRP A 27 6.24 27.98 14.94
CA TRP A 27 7.19 26.99 14.44
C TRP A 27 6.76 25.57 14.77
N ILE A 28 6.32 25.28 15.98
CA ILE A 28 5.82 23.94 16.37
C ILE A 28 4.53 23.60 15.59
N ALA A 29 3.62 24.53 15.39
CA ALA A 29 2.43 24.34 14.56
C ALA A 29 2.78 24.17 13.06
N ALA A 30 3.81 24.86 12.55
CA ALA A 30 4.31 24.68 11.18
C ALA A 30 4.93 23.29 10.99
N PHE A 31 5.65 22.74 11.99
CA PHE A 31 6.23 21.40 11.93
C PHE A 31 5.17 20.29 11.92
N SER A 32 4.08 20.42 12.68
CA SER A 32 3.00 19.42 12.68
C SER A 32 2.11 19.48 11.43
N GLN A 33 2.11 20.59 10.69
CA GLN A 33 1.28 20.79 9.49
C GLN A 33 1.97 20.36 8.19
N ASN A 34 3.28 20.09 8.19
CA ASN A 34 4.05 19.81 6.97
C ASN A 34 4.33 18.33 6.70
N GLN A 35 4.00 17.43 7.60
CA GLN A 35 4.16 16.00 7.32
C GLN A 35 3.15 15.56 6.27
N ARG A 36 3.65 14.88 5.22
CA ARG A 36 2.86 14.37 4.09
C ARG A 36 3.30 12.96 3.77
N ASP A 37 2.51 12.25 2.97
CA ASP A 37 2.85 10.92 2.48
C ASP A 37 3.17 9.89 3.59
N LEU A 38 2.44 9.97 4.71
CA LEU A 38 2.63 9.07 5.83
C LEU A 38 2.05 7.69 5.50
N VAL A 39 2.82 6.64 5.75
CA VAL A 39 2.41 5.24 5.56
C VAL A 39 2.68 4.45 6.83
N LYS A 40 1.66 3.74 7.31
CA LYS A 40 1.79 2.85 8.46
C LYS A 40 2.46 1.54 8.03
N GLY A 41 3.72 1.39 8.34
CA GLY A 41 4.55 0.24 7.96
C GLY A 41 5.68 0.63 7.01
N ASN A 42 6.37 -0.38 6.51
CA ASN A 42 7.46 -0.23 5.56
C ASN A 42 6.92 -0.22 4.14
N LEU A 43 6.98 0.93 3.47
CA LEU A 43 6.51 1.05 2.10
C LEU A 43 7.53 0.45 1.13
N ILE A 44 7.08 -0.51 0.33
CA ILE A 44 7.87 -1.22 -0.67
C ILE A 44 7.38 -0.80 -2.04
N GLN A 45 8.30 -0.53 -2.97
CA GLN A 45 8.01 -0.40 -4.39
C GLN A 45 8.16 -1.75 -5.06
N PHE A 46 7.07 -2.30 -5.60
CA PHE A 46 7.09 -3.55 -6.37
C PHE A 46 7.29 -3.31 -7.86
N ASN A 47 6.66 -2.26 -8.41
CA ASN A 47 6.89 -1.80 -9.77
C ASN A 47 6.87 -0.26 -9.83
N ASP A 48 7.75 0.33 -10.62
CA ASP A 48 7.90 1.79 -10.77
C ASP A 48 6.92 2.42 -11.77
N ASN A 49 6.24 1.60 -12.58
CA ASN A 49 5.22 2.02 -13.55
C ASN A 49 4.23 0.89 -13.75
N GLY A 50 2.98 1.07 -13.36
CA GLY A 50 1.96 0.07 -13.60
C GLY A 50 0.65 0.32 -12.90
N ALA A 51 -0.40 -0.23 -13.47
CA ALA A 51 -1.74 -0.30 -12.90
C ALA A 51 -2.44 -1.59 -13.33
N TRP A 52 -3.60 -1.86 -12.72
CA TRP A 52 -4.49 -2.98 -13.04
C TRP A 52 -5.95 -2.56 -12.93
N CYS A 53 -6.82 -3.19 -13.70
CA CYS A 53 -8.26 -3.17 -13.47
C CYS A 53 -8.63 -4.13 -12.32
N TRP A 54 -9.83 -4.01 -11.73
CA TRP A 54 -10.23 -4.88 -10.60
C TRP A 54 -10.95 -6.17 -11.00
N TYR A 55 -11.10 -6.42 -12.31
CA TYR A 55 -11.80 -7.60 -12.83
C TYR A 55 -10.88 -8.69 -13.37
N GLN A 56 -9.60 -8.64 -13.06
CA GLN A 56 -8.64 -9.75 -13.27
C GLN A 56 -8.30 -10.39 -11.95
N ASP A 57 -8.21 -11.70 -11.89
CA ASP A 57 -7.84 -12.50 -10.72
C ASP A 57 -7.03 -13.74 -11.11
N GLU A 58 -6.06 -14.19 -10.37
CA GLU A 58 -5.41 -13.45 -9.29
C GLU A 58 -4.39 -12.46 -9.86
N ARG A 59 -4.51 -11.19 -9.51
CA ARG A 59 -3.57 -10.14 -9.95
C ARG A 59 -2.24 -10.22 -9.22
N VAL A 60 -2.29 -10.75 -8.01
CA VAL A 60 -1.13 -10.96 -7.13
C VAL A 60 -1.28 -12.32 -6.47
N VAL A 61 -0.22 -13.12 -6.49
CA VAL A 61 -0.15 -14.41 -5.80
C VAL A 61 1.10 -14.51 -4.96
N VAL A 62 1.05 -15.28 -3.86
CA VAL A 62 2.20 -15.51 -2.98
C VAL A 62 2.57 -17.00 -3.02
N ASP A 63 3.77 -17.30 -3.50
CA ASP A 63 4.40 -18.60 -3.37
C ASP A 63 5.23 -18.64 -2.07
N ALA A 64 4.58 -18.96 -0.97
CA ALA A 64 5.24 -19.03 0.33
C ALA A 64 6.33 -20.12 0.38
N ALA A 65 6.17 -21.21 -0.42
CA ALA A 65 7.14 -22.30 -0.44
C ALA A 65 8.48 -21.89 -1.09
N ARG A 66 8.44 -20.96 -2.06
CA ARG A 66 9.64 -20.43 -2.73
C ARG A 66 10.01 -19.03 -2.25
N GLY A 67 9.21 -18.43 -1.40
CA GLY A 67 9.45 -17.09 -0.90
C GLY A 67 9.26 -15.98 -1.95
N ASN A 68 8.32 -16.16 -2.88
CA ASN A 68 8.06 -15.19 -3.94
C ASN A 68 6.65 -14.59 -3.83
N LEU A 69 6.54 -13.30 -4.15
CA LEU A 69 5.28 -12.64 -4.45
C LEU A 69 5.30 -12.26 -5.93
N ILE A 70 4.30 -12.70 -6.67
CA ILE A 70 4.19 -12.46 -8.12
C ILE A 70 3.03 -11.51 -8.37
N LEU A 71 3.25 -10.47 -9.15
CA LEU A 71 2.21 -9.50 -9.52
C LEU A 71 2.31 -9.10 -10.99
N GLY A 72 1.20 -8.59 -11.52
CA GLY A 72 1.09 -8.17 -12.90
C GLY A 72 0.59 -6.75 -13.07
N THR A 73 1.07 -6.07 -14.10
CA THR A 73 0.70 -4.70 -14.44
C THR A 73 0.70 -4.47 -15.94
N ASP A 74 0.02 -3.41 -16.36
CA ASP A 74 0.20 -2.77 -17.67
C ASP A 74 0.91 -1.43 -17.46
N ALA A 75 1.90 -1.10 -18.28
CA ALA A 75 2.71 0.10 -18.12
C ALA A 75 2.21 1.26 -18.98
N SER A 76 2.33 2.49 -18.47
CA SER A 76 1.86 3.70 -19.15
C SER A 76 3.02 4.59 -19.63
N ALA A 77 2.79 5.26 -20.77
CA ALA A 77 3.71 6.29 -21.29
C ALA A 77 3.94 7.45 -20.32
N SER A 78 3.00 7.72 -19.44
CA SER A 78 3.12 8.77 -18.42
C SER A 78 3.91 8.33 -17.17
N GLY A 79 4.23 7.04 -17.05
CA GLY A 79 5.03 6.47 -15.98
C GLY A 79 6.52 6.40 -16.30
N VAL A 80 7.28 5.74 -15.42
CA VAL A 80 8.71 5.49 -15.61
C VAL A 80 8.95 4.67 -16.89
N GLY A 81 9.95 5.03 -17.67
CA GLY A 81 10.26 4.42 -18.97
C GLY A 81 9.57 5.06 -20.16
N GLY A 82 8.53 5.88 -19.93
CA GLY A 82 7.90 6.69 -20.98
C GLY A 82 7.26 5.88 -22.11
N SER A 83 7.17 6.50 -23.29
CA SER A 83 6.53 5.90 -24.47
C SER A 83 7.10 4.54 -24.90
N PRO A 84 8.41 4.25 -24.79
CA PRO A 84 8.93 2.92 -25.14
C PRO A 84 8.36 1.75 -24.33
N ARG A 85 7.84 2.03 -23.12
CA ARG A 85 7.26 1.03 -22.21
C ARG A 85 5.74 1.02 -22.24
N SER A 86 5.13 1.90 -23.02
CA SER A 86 3.66 2.07 -23.03
C SER A 86 2.94 0.85 -23.57
N GLY A 87 2.06 0.26 -22.77
CA GLY A 87 1.30 -0.93 -23.14
C GLY A 87 2.06 -2.24 -22.91
N ASP A 88 3.25 -2.20 -22.29
CA ASP A 88 3.93 -3.39 -21.88
C ASP A 88 3.12 -4.11 -20.81
N VAL A 89 2.78 -5.37 -21.09
CA VAL A 89 2.22 -6.28 -20.10
C VAL A 89 3.38 -6.86 -19.30
N GLU A 90 3.41 -6.62 -18.00
CA GLU A 90 4.55 -6.95 -17.16
C GLU A 90 4.19 -7.90 -16.04
N ALA A 91 5.16 -8.75 -15.67
CA ALA A 91 5.19 -9.51 -14.44
C ALA A 91 6.34 -9.02 -13.56
N VAL A 92 6.10 -8.98 -12.26
CA VAL A 92 7.15 -8.76 -11.27
C VAL A 92 7.15 -9.95 -10.32
N ILE A 93 8.33 -10.50 -10.10
CA ILE A 93 8.59 -11.51 -9.06
C ILE A 93 9.40 -10.81 -7.96
N TYR A 94 8.80 -10.67 -6.80
CA TYR A 94 9.41 -10.07 -5.63
C TYR A 94 9.91 -11.15 -4.68
N ASP A 95 11.22 -11.18 -4.43
CA ASP A 95 11.83 -12.06 -3.45
C ASP A 95 11.47 -11.59 -2.03
N LEU A 96 10.68 -12.38 -1.33
CA LEU A 96 10.22 -12.05 0.03
C LEU A 96 11.35 -12.06 1.06
N GLN A 97 12.45 -12.76 0.81
CA GLN A 97 13.59 -12.82 1.73
C GLN A 97 14.57 -11.68 1.47
N ALA A 98 14.96 -11.48 0.21
CA ALA A 98 15.90 -10.41 -0.16
C ALA A 98 15.24 -9.03 -0.19
N GLY A 99 13.92 -8.98 -0.36
CA GLY A 99 13.17 -7.72 -0.43
C GLY A 99 13.34 -6.97 -1.74
N VAL A 100 13.64 -7.67 -2.85
CA VAL A 100 13.92 -7.05 -4.14
C VAL A 100 12.97 -7.56 -5.23
N PRO A 101 12.44 -6.69 -6.10
CA PRO A 101 11.64 -7.07 -7.25
C PRO A 101 12.53 -7.39 -8.47
N GLN A 102 12.11 -8.38 -9.24
CA GLN A 102 12.60 -8.63 -10.59
C GLN A 102 11.45 -8.47 -11.57
N ARG A 103 11.58 -7.54 -12.50
CA ARG A 103 10.57 -7.25 -13.51
C ARG A 103 10.86 -7.97 -14.83
N PHE A 104 9.79 -8.43 -15.47
CA PHE A 104 9.80 -9.08 -16.77
C PHE A 104 8.73 -8.47 -17.66
N THR A 105 9.05 -8.20 -18.93
CA THR A 105 8.06 -7.89 -19.95
C THR A 105 7.51 -9.19 -20.51
N LEU A 106 6.24 -9.49 -20.23
CA LEU A 106 5.53 -10.64 -20.79
C LEU A 106 5.19 -10.40 -22.27
N ARG A 107 4.79 -9.17 -22.59
CA ARG A 107 4.50 -8.73 -23.93
C ARG A 107 4.81 -7.25 -24.08
N GLU A 108 5.53 -6.88 -25.14
CA GLU A 108 5.75 -5.48 -25.49
C GLU A 108 4.47 -4.84 -26.02
N GLY A 109 4.30 -3.56 -25.70
CA GLY A 109 3.16 -2.77 -26.16
C GLY A 109 3.12 -2.62 -27.68
N GLU A 110 1.99 -2.88 -28.28
CA GLU A 110 1.74 -2.72 -29.71
C GLU A 110 0.63 -1.72 -29.93
N SER A 111 0.87 -0.69 -30.72
CA SER A 111 -0.06 0.44 -30.94
C SER A 111 -1.44 0.10 -31.49
N ARG A 112 -1.68 -1.15 -31.91
CA ARG A 112 -2.96 -1.58 -32.51
C ARG A 112 -3.73 -2.62 -31.72
N VAL A 113 -3.06 -3.45 -30.93
CA VAL A 113 -3.66 -4.55 -30.18
C VAL A 113 -3.45 -4.36 -28.68
N PHE A 114 -2.19 -4.29 -28.26
CA PHE A 114 -1.80 -4.01 -26.87
C PHE A 114 -1.27 -2.58 -26.78
N TYR A 115 -2.16 -1.63 -26.66
CA TYR A 115 -1.82 -0.26 -26.22
C TYR A 115 -1.99 -0.17 -24.70
N CYS A 116 -1.46 0.85 -24.08
CA CYS A 116 -1.63 1.08 -22.65
C CYS A 116 -3.12 1.04 -22.27
N ASP A 117 -3.50 0.04 -21.47
CA ASP A 117 -4.86 -0.08 -20.90
C ASP A 117 -4.77 -0.97 -19.66
N ASP A 118 -5.17 -0.49 -18.51
CA ASP A 118 -5.10 -1.22 -17.25
C ASP A 118 -5.88 -2.55 -17.25
N HIS A 119 -6.76 -2.75 -18.25
CA HIS A 119 -7.49 -4.00 -18.46
C HIS A 119 -6.63 -5.12 -19.09
N ASN A 120 -5.44 -4.80 -19.60
CA ASN A 120 -4.53 -5.78 -20.20
C ASN A 120 -3.63 -6.48 -19.17
N SER A 121 -3.64 -6.02 -17.92
CA SER A 121 -2.80 -6.59 -16.86
C SER A 121 -3.07 -8.09 -16.69
N PRO A 122 -2.00 -8.92 -16.42
CA PRO A 122 -2.12 -10.36 -16.37
C PRO A 122 -2.76 -10.87 -15.07
N ALA A 123 -3.36 -12.05 -15.15
CA ALA A 123 -3.69 -12.92 -14.02
C ALA A 123 -2.61 -14.00 -13.85
N PHE A 124 -2.41 -14.48 -12.63
CA PHE A 124 -1.41 -15.49 -12.30
C PHE A 124 -2.01 -16.69 -11.60
N LEU A 125 -1.35 -17.83 -11.80
CA LEU A 125 -1.59 -19.06 -11.08
C LEU A 125 -0.26 -19.73 -10.74
N ILE A 126 -0.11 -20.19 -9.50
CA ILE A 126 0.97 -21.08 -9.09
C ILE A 126 0.52 -22.50 -9.43
N ARG A 127 1.21 -23.13 -10.35
CA ARG A 127 0.92 -24.48 -10.85
C ARG A 127 1.34 -25.55 -9.83
N GLN A 128 0.75 -26.74 -9.94
CA GLN A 128 1.08 -27.88 -9.09
C GLN A 128 2.53 -28.36 -9.24
N ASP A 129 3.13 -28.17 -10.43
CA ASP A 129 4.55 -28.44 -10.69
C ASP A 129 5.48 -27.33 -10.21
N GLY A 130 4.93 -26.29 -9.57
CA GLY A 130 5.65 -25.17 -9.02
C GLY A 130 6.09 -24.10 -10.01
N LYS A 131 5.67 -24.19 -11.25
CA LYS A 131 5.84 -23.14 -12.25
C LYS A 131 4.75 -22.06 -12.07
N TYR A 132 4.95 -20.91 -12.68
CA TYR A 132 3.94 -19.85 -12.69
C TYR A 132 3.31 -19.73 -14.06
N LEU A 133 2.01 -19.66 -14.12
CA LEU A 133 1.25 -19.36 -15.33
C LEU A 133 0.79 -17.90 -15.26
N ALA A 134 1.10 -17.12 -16.31
CA ALA A 134 0.56 -15.77 -16.53
C ALA A 134 -0.38 -15.81 -17.73
N MET A 135 -1.57 -15.22 -17.59
CA MET A 135 -2.55 -15.12 -18.68
C MET A 135 -3.09 -13.70 -18.79
N TYR A 136 -3.24 -13.18 -20.01
CA TYR A 136 -3.66 -11.82 -20.31
C TYR A 136 -4.37 -11.72 -21.65
N ALA A 137 -5.15 -10.64 -21.84
CA ALA A 137 -5.88 -10.37 -23.06
C ALA A 137 -5.89 -8.87 -23.35
N ALA A 138 -5.97 -8.49 -24.62
CA ALA A 138 -6.18 -7.08 -25.01
C ALA A 138 -7.63 -6.67 -24.78
N HIS A 139 -7.85 -5.44 -24.29
CA HIS A 139 -9.19 -4.92 -23.98
C HIS A 139 -10.07 -4.79 -25.23
N PHE A 140 -10.86 -5.81 -25.54
CA PHE A 140 -11.73 -5.92 -26.70
C PHE A 140 -11.08 -5.64 -28.08
N ASN A 141 -9.76 -5.72 -28.17
CA ASN A 141 -9.04 -5.46 -29.41
C ASN A 141 -8.61 -6.73 -30.15
N ASP A 142 -8.72 -7.87 -29.50
CA ASP A 142 -8.34 -9.16 -30.06
C ASP A 142 -9.32 -10.28 -29.68
N THR A 143 -9.18 -11.41 -30.35
CA THR A 143 -9.98 -12.61 -30.16
C THR A 143 -9.25 -13.67 -29.36
N SER A 144 -8.14 -13.33 -28.69
CA SER A 144 -7.25 -14.31 -28.07
C SER A 144 -7.00 -13.99 -26.60
N SER A 145 -6.89 -15.05 -25.79
CA SER A 145 -6.16 -15.03 -24.52
C SER A 145 -4.75 -15.51 -24.75
N TYR A 146 -3.78 -14.79 -24.22
CA TYR A 146 -2.35 -15.08 -24.32
C TYR A 146 -1.83 -15.58 -22.99
N TYR A 147 -0.84 -16.48 -23.02
CA TYR A 147 -0.26 -16.98 -21.79
C TYR A 147 1.21 -17.37 -21.95
N ARG A 148 1.92 -17.32 -20.82
CA ARG A 148 3.30 -17.77 -20.68
C ARG A 148 3.47 -18.56 -19.40
N ILE A 149 4.45 -19.46 -19.39
CA ILE A 149 4.81 -20.27 -18.23
C ILE A 149 6.22 -19.88 -17.80
N TYR A 150 6.37 -19.55 -16.51
CA TYR A 150 7.66 -19.28 -15.91
C TYR A 150 8.24 -20.55 -15.32
N ASP A 151 9.47 -20.86 -15.73
CA ASP A 151 10.22 -22.00 -15.26
C ASP A 151 11.71 -21.65 -15.18
N ALA A 152 12.40 -22.09 -14.14
CA ALA A 152 13.84 -21.95 -13.98
C ALA A 152 14.40 -20.52 -14.23
N GLY A 153 13.68 -19.48 -13.79
CA GLY A 153 14.16 -18.10 -13.87
C GLY A 153 13.72 -17.34 -15.13
N VAL A 154 12.99 -17.95 -16.05
CA VAL A 154 12.59 -17.33 -17.32
C VAL A 154 11.13 -17.57 -17.66
N TRP A 155 10.49 -16.60 -18.31
CA TRP A 155 9.19 -16.77 -18.96
C TRP A 155 9.40 -17.41 -20.34
N GLY A 156 8.76 -18.55 -20.56
CA GLY A 156 8.76 -19.27 -21.83
C GLY A 156 8.13 -18.47 -22.99
N ALA A 157 8.08 -19.07 -24.18
CA ALA A 157 7.46 -18.46 -25.34
C ALA A 157 5.97 -18.15 -25.08
N GLU A 158 5.48 -17.05 -25.68
CA GLU A 158 4.07 -16.72 -25.64
C GLU A 158 3.25 -17.72 -26.45
N THR A 159 2.19 -18.22 -25.85
CA THR A 159 1.18 -19.09 -26.47
C THR A 159 -0.17 -18.37 -26.43
N ARG A 160 -1.10 -18.77 -27.30
CA ARG A 160 -2.43 -18.15 -27.34
C ARG A 160 -3.53 -19.20 -27.50
N PHE A 161 -4.66 -18.94 -26.88
CA PHE A 161 -5.94 -19.58 -27.14
C PHE A 161 -6.80 -18.62 -27.97
N ASN A 162 -7.19 -19.02 -29.19
CA ASN A 162 -7.98 -18.15 -30.08
C ASN A 162 -9.46 -18.50 -29.99
N TRP A 163 -10.21 -17.72 -29.27
CA TRP A 163 -11.64 -17.90 -29.03
C TRP A 163 -12.47 -17.97 -30.31
N LYS A 164 -12.03 -17.32 -31.39
CA LYS A 164 -12.73 -17.33 -32.67
C LYS A 164 -12.72 -18.70 -33.35
N THR A 165 -11.63 -19.46 -33.20
CA THR A 165 -11.46 -20.77 -33.79
C THR A 165 -11.86 -21.91 -32.87
N GLU A 166 -11.62 -21.74 -31.57
CA GLU A 166 -11.84 -22.81 -30.57
C GLU A 166 -13.30 -22.84 -30.06
N ARG A 167 -14.01 -21.71 -30.11
CA ARG A 167 -15.42 -21.65 -29.70
C ARG A 167 -16.35 -22.03 -30.86
N PRO A 168 -17.32 -22.93 -30.66
CA PRO A 168 -18.35 -23.21 -31.65
C PRO A 168 -19.13 -21.95 -32.04
N GLY A 169 -19.15 -21.58 -33.33
CA GLY A 169 -19.84 -20.38 -33.82
C GLY A 169 -19.17 -19.04 -33.49
N GLY A 170 -17.88 -19.03 -33.16
CA GLY A 170 -17.14 -17.92 -32.60
C GLY A 170 -16.79 -16.74 -33.51
N ALA A 171 -17.54 -16.45 -34.56
CA ALA A 171 -17.17 -15.51 -35.64
C ALA A 171 -16.86 -14.07 -35.19
N ASN A 172 -17.28 -13.54 -34.10
CA ASN A 172 -17.02 -12.15 -33.67
C ASN A 172 -16.70 -12.07 -32.16
N PHE A 173 -15.94 -13.04 -31.66
CA PHE A 173 -15.55 -13.06 -30.26
C PHE A 173 -14.41 -12.08 -30.00
N GLN A 174 -14.60 -11.13 -29.11
CA GLN A 174 -13.57 -10.29 -28.53
C GLN A 174 -13.50 -10.61 -27.03
N THR A 175 -12.31 -10.60 -26.45
CA THR A 175 -12.11 -10.96 -25.06
C THR A 175 -11.48 -9.83 -24.26
N THR A 176 -11.75 -9.82 -22.98
CA THR A 176 -11.12 -8.95 -21.98
C THR A 176 -11.01 -9.72 -20.67
N TYR A 177 -10.04 -9.38 -19.87
CA TYR A 177 -9.72 -9.99 -18.57
C TYR A 177 -9.22 -11.42 -18.67
N SER A 178 -8.63 -11.87 -17.59
CA SER A 178 -8.32 -13.26 -17.27
C SER A 178 -8.50 -13.47 -15.78
N ASN A 179 -9.12 -14.60 -15.41
CA ASN A 179 -9.37 -14.97 -14.02
C ASN A 179 -9.03 -16.45 -13.88
N LEU A 180 -7.86 -16.73 -13.29
CA LEU A 180 -7.24 -18.05 -13.26
C LEU A 180 -7.45 -18.74 -11.91
N PHE A 181 -8.04 -19.94 -11.93
CA PHE A 181 -8.23 -20.74 -10.73
C PHE A 181 -7.99 -22.21 -11.02
N TYR A 182 -7.30 -22.89 -10.11
CA TYR A 182 -7.11 -24.34 -10.14
C TYR A 182 -7.97 -25.01 -9.07
N LEU A 183 -8.71 -26.03 -9.44
CA LEU A 183 -9.46 -26.87 -8.53
C LEU A 183 -8.79 -28.24 -8.39
N SER A 184 -8.16 -28.50 -7.25
CA SER A 184 -7.39 -29.71 -7.01
C SER A 184 -8.27 -30.98 -6.99
N ALA A 185 -9.52 -30.89 -6.54
CA ALA A 185 -10.47 -32.01 -6.56
C ALA A 185 -10.87 -32.43 -7.99
N GLU A 186 -10.80 -31.50 -8.95
CA GLU A 186 -11.14 -31.76 -10.35
C GLU A 186 -9.88 -31.98 -11.22
N GLY A 187 -8.68 -31.63 -10.72
CA GLY A 187 -7.46 -31.61 -11.51
C GLY A 187 -7.53 -30.63 -12.70
N ARG A 188 -8.30 -29.57 -12.56
CA ARG A 188 -8.66 -28.66 -13.65
C ARG A 188 -8.32 -27.22 -13.34
N THR A 189 -7.74 -26.51 -14.31
CA THR A 189 -7.53 -25.07 -14.29
C THR A 189 -8.61 -24.40 -15.12
N TYR A 190 -9.22 -23.35 -14.57
CA TYR A 190 -10.22 -22.52 -15.23
C TYR A 190 -9.66 -21.13 -15.51
N ASN A 191 -10.07 -20.52 -16.64
CA ASN A 191 -9.92 -19.10 -16.90
C ASN A 191 -11.25 -18.51 -17.34
N PHE A 192 -11.76 -17.57 -16.58
CA PHE A 192 -12.98 -16.81 -16.92
C PHE A 192 -12.62 -15.50 -17.59
N VAL A 193 -13.31 -15.19 -18.68
CA VAL A 193 -13.09 -13.99 -19.48
C VAL A 193 -14.42 -13.28 -19.73
N ARG A 194 -14.37 -11.99 -19.99
CA ARG A 194 -15.49 -11.23 -20.53
C ARG A 194 -15.42 -11.33 -22.05
N GLY A 195 -16.29 -12.12 -22.63
CA GLY A 195 -16.20 -12.54 -24.03
C GLY A 195 -17.40 -12.12 -24.88
N ASN A 196 -17.95 -13.07 -25.57
CA ASN A 196 -19.05 -12.87 -26.51
C ASN A 196 -20.24 -12.16 -25.85
N ASN A 197 -20.78 -11.13 -26.52
CA ASN A 197 -21.84 -10.25 -26.00
C ASN A 197 -21.51 -9.67 -24.62
N LYS A 198 -20.20 -9.55 -24.29
CA LYS A 198 -19.70 -9.14 -22.96
C LYS A 198 -20.13 -10.05 -21.83
N SER A 199 -20.55 -11.29 -22.14
CA SER A 199 -20.90 -12.31 -21.16
C SER A 199 -19.66 -12.98 -20.57
N PRO A 200 -19.74 -13.56 -19.35
CA PRO A 200 -18.69 -14.37 -18.79
C PRO A 200 -18.59 -15.69 -19.56
N ASN A 201 -17.47 -15.88 -20.23
CA ASN A 201 -17.13 -17.13 -20.88
C ASN A 201 -15.94 -17.78 -20.17
N LEU A 202 -15.81 -19.09 -20.31
CA LEU A 202 -14.72 -19.82 -19.68
C LEU A 202 -14.01 -20.75 -20.66
N MET A 203 -12.75 -20.95 -20.38
CA MET A 203 -11.93 -22.01 -20.95
C MET A 203 -11.29 -22.80 -19.79
N PHE A 204 -10.94 -24.04 -20.03
CA PHE A 204 -10.34 -24.90 -19.02
C PHE A 204 -9.15 -25.70 -19.56
N SER A 205 -8.30 -26.14 -18.67
CA SER A 205 -7.15 -27.00 -18.91
C SER A 205 -7.16 -28.17 -17.93
N THR A 206 -6.75 -29.36 -18.41
CA THR A 206 -6.53 -30.55 -17.59
C THR A 206 -5.06 -30.96 -17.50
N ASP A 207 -4.16 -30.14 -18.05
CA ASP A 207 -2.71 -30.31 -18.09
C ASP A 207 -1.99 -29.09 -17.47
N MET A 208 -2.55 -28.52 -16.41
CA MET A 208 -2.00 -27.39 -15.64
C MET A 208 -1.81 -26.11 -16.46
N GLY A 209 -2.53 -25.94 -17.57
CA GLY A 209 -2.48 -24.74 -18.39
C GLY A 209 -1.51 -24.83 -19.58
N ASP A 210 -0.99 -26.00 -19.88
CA ASP A 210 -0.17 -26.20 -21.09
C ASP A 210 -1.03 -26.13 -22.36
N THR A 211 -2.25 -26.71 -22.32
CA THR A 211 -3.26 -26.59 -23.38
C THR A 211 -4.64 -26.22 -22.82
N TRP A 212 -5.49 -25.65 -23.65
CA TRP A 212 -6.79 -25.13 -23.25
C TRP A 212 -7.90 -25.57 -24.19
N SER A 213 -9.08 -25.76 -23.63
CA SER A 213 -10.33 -26.06 -24.34
C SER A 213 -11.38 -25.02 -24.01
N TYR A 214 -12.29 -24.74 -24.95
CA TYR A 214 -13.48 -23.93 -24.68
C TYR A 214 -14.38 -24.64 -23.65
N GLY A 215 -14.75 -23.92 -22.60
CA GLY A 215 -15.52 -24.49 -21.49
C GLY A 215 -16.99 -24.10 -21.47
N GLY A 216 -17.39 -23.02 -22.18
CA GLY A 216 -18.80 -22.59 -22.15
C GLY A 216 -19.00 -21.12 -21.77
N GLN A 217 -20.23 -20.80 -21.39
CA GLN A 217 -20.65 -19.48 -20.93
C GLN A 217 -21.32 -19.63 -19.57
N LEU A 218 -20.84 -18.94 -18.56
CA LEU A 218 -21.28 -19.12 -17.16
C LEU A 218 -22.72 -18.64 -16.93
N THR A 219 -23.06 -17.46 -17.47
CA THR A 219 -24.44 -16.91 -17.40
C THR A 219 -24.78 -16.14 -18.66
N THR A 220 -26.06 -15.90 -18.84
CA THR A 220 -26.57 -15.05 -19.93
C THR A 220 -27.65 -14.10 -19.42
N ASN A 221 -27.77 -12.92 -20.00
CA ASN A 221 -28.87 -11.99 -19.76
C ASN A 221 -29.49 -11.55 -21.08
N ALA A 222 -30.65 -10.90 -21.00
CA ALA A 222 -31.30 -10.35 -22.17
C ALA A 222 -30.36 -9.36 -22.90
N ASN A 223 -30.30 -9.44 -24.22
CA ASN A 223 -29.47 -8.56 -25.03
C ASN A 223 -30.12 -7.18 -25.17
N ILE A 224 -29.74 -6.22 -24.32
CA ILE A 224 -30.25 -4.85 -24.30
C ILE A 224 -29.10 -3.81 -24.42
N GLY A 225 -28.37 -3.83 -25.52
CA GLY A 225 -27.26 -2.89 -25.74
C GLY A 225 -25.92 -3.32 -25.13
N TYR A 226 -25.31 -2.54 -24.24
CA TYR A 226 -24.08 -2.86 -23.49
C TYR A 226 -24.44 -3.68 -22.23
N ASN A 227 -24.64 -4.97 -22.36
CA ASN A 227 -25.74 -5.67 -21.76
C ASN A 227 -25.44 -6.49 -20.53
N ASN A 228 -24.24 -7.06 -20.45
CA ASN A 228 -23.94 -7.94 -19.36
C ASN A 228 -23.11 -7.21 -18.32
N GLY A 229 -23.34 -7.57 -17.07
CA GLY A 229 -22.65 -6.99 -15.94
C GLY A 229 -21.19 -7.39 -15.86
N TYR A 230 -20.60 -7.09 -14.74
CA TYR A 230 -19.24 -7.45 -14.38
C TYR A 230 -19.24 -8.61 -13.42
N TYR A 231 -18.16 -9.41 -13.46
CA TYR A 231 -17.96 -10.59 -12.63
C TYR A 231 -16.67 -10.44 -11.82
N LYS A 232 -16.73 -10.82 -10.58
CA LYS A 232 -15.60 -10.94 -9.68
C LYS A 232 -15.60 -12.35 -9.10
N TYR A 233 -14.44 -12.99 -9.07
CA TYR A 233 -14.29 -14.39 -8.72
C TYR A 233 -13.37 -14.56 -7.52
N TRP A 234 -13.54 -15.69 -6.85
CA TRP A 234 -12.65 -16.21 -5.82
C TRP A 234 -12.69 -17.74 -5.82
N SER A 235 -11.61 -18.39 -5.38
CA SER A 235 -11.55 -19.85 -5.29
C SER A 235 -10.87 -20.32 -4.00
N ASN A 236 -11.37 -21.44 -3.44
CA ASN A 236 -10.67 -22.14 -2.35
C ASN A 236 -9.49 -23.01 -2.85
N GLY A 237 -9.26 -23.08 -4.16
CA GLY A 237 -8.21 -23.90 -4.76
C GLY A 237 -8.45 -25.42 -4.68
N VAL A 238 -9.60 -25.84 -4.14
CA VAL A 238 -9.93 -27.26 -3.90
C VAL A 238 -11.08 -27.73 -4.79
N ASP A 239 -12.28 -27.22 -4.57
CA ASP A 239 -13.48 -27.74 -5.23
C ASP A 239 -14.52 -26.67 -5.57
N ARG A 240 -14.21 -25.37 -5.33
CA ARG A 240 -15.19 -24.30 -5.45
C ARG A 240 -14.60 -23.02 -6.01
N ILE A 241 -15.33 -22.39 -6.94
CA ILE A 241 -15.08 -21.03 -7.44
C ILE A 241 -16.34 -20.21 -7.21
N ASP A 242 -16.29 -19.25 -6.29
CA ASP A 242 -17.37 -18.30 -6.03
C ASP A 242 -17.29 -17.13 -7.00
N PHE A 243 -18.44 -16.56 -7.34
CA PHE A 243 -18.49 -15.32 -8.10
C PHE A 243 -19.64 -14.41 -7.64
N ILE A 244 -19.40 -13.12 -7.73
CA ILE A 244 -20.44 -12.10 -7.63
C ILE A 244 -20.53 -11.35 -8.95
N CYS A 245 -21.74 -10.97 -9.34
CA CYS A 245 -21.96 -10.27 -10.59
C CYS A 245 -23.08 -9.23 -10.46
N SER A 246 -23.05 -8.24 -11.37
CA SER A 246 -24.21 -7.40 -11.63
C SER A 246 -24.97 -7.94 -12.85
N ASP A 247 -26.29 -7.71 -12.91
CA ASP A 247 -27.13 -8.15 -14.03
C ASP A 247 -26.76 -7.43 -15.32
N TYR A 248 -26.52 -6.11 -15.28
CA TYR A 248 -26.14 -5.28 -16.41
C TYR A 248 -24.97 -4.36 -16.08
N HIS A 249 -24.57 -3.50 -17.02
CA HIS A 249 -23.53 -2.51 -16.77
C HIS A 249 -24.06 -1.39 -15.86
N PRO A 250 -23.49 -1.21 -14.62
CA PRO A 250 -24.06 -0.26 -13.65
C PRO A 250 -23.96 1.21 -14.07
N ARG A 251 -23.04 1.58 -15.00
CA ARG A 251 -23.00 2.93 -15.56
C ARG A 251 -24.30 3.29 -16.28
N ASP A 252 -24.89 2.33 -16.99
CA ASP A 252 -26.00 2.55 -17.92
C ASP A 252 -27.34 2.11 -17.31
N TYR A 253 -27.34 1.17 -16.37
CA TYR A 253 -28.52 0.57 -15.79
C TYR A 253 -28.53 0.62 -14.26
N ASN A 254 -29.72 0.55 -13.68
CA ASN A 254 -29.89 0.38 -12.24
C ASN A 254 -29.82 -1.12 -11.91
N THR A 255 -28.70 -1.54 -11.38
CA THR A 255 -28.27 -2.94 -11.27
C THR A 255 -28.35 -3.45 -9.84
N SER A 256 -28.60 -4.74 -9.70
CA SER A 256 -28.48 -5.53 -8.46
C SER A 256 -27.19 -6.34 -8.46
N ILE A 257 -26.82 -6.88 -7.31
CA ILE A 257 -25.69 -7.81 -7.16
C ILE A 257 -26.19 -9.19 -6.80
N PHE A 258 -25.63 -10.19 -7.49
CA PHE A 258 -25.97 -11.60 -7.34
C PHE A 258 -24.73 -12.42 -7.01
N HIS A 259 -24.94 -13.56 -6.36
CA HIS A 259 -23.90 -14.50 -6.00
C HIS A 259 -24.28 -15.91 -6.47
N GLY A 260 -23.29 -16.63 -6.99
CA GLY A 260 -23.32 -18.07 -7.25
C GLY A 260 -21.92 -18.65 -7.12
N TYR A 261 -21.82 -19.96 -7.24
CA TYR A 261 -20.52 -20.64 -7.27
C TYR A 261 -20.52 -21.81 -8.24
N VAL A 262 -19.34 -22.13 -8.75
CA VAL A 262 -19.05 -23.30 -9.59
C VAL A 262 -18.41 -24.39 -8.74
N LYS A 263 -18.91 -25.61 -8.88
CA LYS A 263 -18.36 -26.83 -8.25
C LYS A 263 -18.71 -28.06 -9.10
N ASN A 264 -17.75 -28.92 -9.35
CA ASN A 264 -17.91 -30.14 -10.15
C ASN A 264 -18.50 -29.92 -11.56
N GLY A 265 -18.24 -28.74 -12.16
CA GLY A 265 -18.81 -28.39 -13.47
C GLY A 265 -20.28 -27.97 -13.43
N GLU A 266 -20.85 -27.69 -12.28
CA GLU A 266 -22.21 -27.21 -12.05
C GLU A 266 -22.18 -25.80 -11.46
N THR A 267 -23.26 -25.03 -11.66
CA THR A 267 -23.44 -23.72 -11.03
C THR A 267 -24.53 -23.78 -9.97
N TYR A 268 -24.23 -23.19 -8.81
CA TYR A 268 -25.08 -23.20 -7.62
C TYR A 268 -25.42 -21.77 -7.16
N THR A 269 -26.55 -21.64 -6.48
CA THR A 269 -26.90 -20.47 -5.65
C THR A 269 -26.11 -20.48 -4.33
N SER A 270 -26.19 -19.38 -3.53
CA SER A 270 -25.51 -19.28 -2.22
C SER A 270 -25.90 -20.41 -1.26
N ASP A 271 -27.13 -20.88 -1.31
CA ASP A 271 -27.71 -21.93 -0.45
C ASP A 271 -27.59 -23.34 -1.05
N GLY A 272 -26.86 -23.50 -2.15
CA GLY A 272 -26.52 -24.80 -2.71
C GLY A 272 -27.56 -25.42 -3.64
N ILE A 273 -28.46 -24.62 -4.20
CA ILE A 273 -29.41 -25.09 -5.23
C ILE A 273 -28.68 -25.05 -6.59
N VAL A 274 -28.75 -26.16 -7.34
CA VAL A 274 -28.19 -26.21 -8.71
C VAL A 274 -29.09 -25.40 -9.62
N VAL A 275 -28.46 -24.46 -10.38
CA VAL A 275 -29.12 -23.64 -11.40
C VAL A 275 -28.62 -23.94 -12.82
N ASP A 276 -27.48 -24.62 -12.91
CA ASP A 276 -26.92 -25.18 -14.14
C ASP A 276 -26.20 -26.48 -13.78
N ASP A 277 -26.64 -27.57 -14.34
CA ASP A 277 -26.13 -28.93 -14.06
C ASP A 277 -24.91 -29.31 -14.93
N ASN A 278 -24.52 -28.40 -15.87
CA ASN A 278 -23.34 -28.61 -16.71
C ASN A 278 -22.87 -27.32 -17.40
N ILE A 279 -21.95 -26.58 -16.79
CA ILE A 279 -21.39 -25.34 -17.33
C ILE A 279 -20.69 -25.50 -18.70
N PHE A 280 -20.41 -26.71 -19.12
CA PHE A 280 -19.78 -27.03 -20.42
C PHE A 280 -20.81 -27.24 -21.54
N ASP A 281 -22.10 -27.24 -21.21
CA ASP A 281 -23.20 -27.40 -22.16
C ASP A 281 -23.80 -26.02 -22.48
N PRO A 282 -23.92 -25.60 -23.75
CA PRO A 282 -24.54 -24.31 -24.10
C PRO A 282 -26.09 -24.32 -23.98
N LEU A 283 -26.71 -25.42 -23.63
CA LEU A 283 -28.19 -25.57 -23.65
C LEU A 283 -28.88 -25.03 -22.38
N THR A 284 -28.18 -24.97 -21.27
CA THR A 284 -28.74 -24.68 -19.92
C THR A 284 -28.14 -23.48 -19.22
N VAL A 285 -27.60 -22.52 -19.97
CA VAL A 285 -26.94 -21.31 -19.40
C VAL A 285 -27.92 -20.48 -18.58
N PRO A 286 -27.73 -20.33 -17.24
CA PRO A 286 -28.64 -19.58 -16.38
C PRO A 286 -28.55 -18.07 -16.61
N SER A 287 -29.58 -17.34 -16.20
CA SER A 287 -29.52 -15.89 -16.08
C SER A 287 -29.05 -15.48 -14.68
N THR A 288 -28.67 -14.21 -14.51
CA THR A 288 -28.34 -13.69 -13.18
C THR A 288 -29.54 -13.73 -12.21
N ALA A 289 -30.77 -13.73 -12.74
CA ALA A 289 -31.98 -13.82 -11.92
C ALA A 289 -32.18 -15.22 -11.27
N ASP A 290 -31.52 -16.25 -11.79
CA ASP A 290 -31.55 -17.60 -11.24
C ASP A 290 -30.58 -17.77 -10.05
N LEU A 291 -29.68 -16.80 -9.84
CA LEU A 291 -28.69 -16.76 -8.76
C LEU A 291 -29.26 -16.14 -7.48
N THR A 292 -28.56 -16.24 -6.37
CA THR A 292 -28.96 -15.59 -5.11
C THR A 292 -28.72 -14.10 -5.15
N THR A 293 -29.75 -13.29 -4.88
CA THR A 293 -29.60 -11.84 -4.74
C THR A 293 -28.84 -11.51 -3.46
N VAL A 294 -27.71 -10.82 -3.60
CA VAL A 294 -26.89 -10.29 -2.51
C VAL A 294 -27.42 -8.94 -2.05
N PHE A 295 -27.62 -8.04 -3.03
CA PHE A 295 -28.10 -6.67 -2.79
C PHE A 295 -28.96 -6.19 -3.96
N ALA A 296 -30.22 -5.98 -3.70
CA ALA A 296 -31.16 -5.53 -4.75
C ALA A 296 -31.01 -4.03 -5.02
N ALA A 297 -31.08 -3.65 -6.28
CA ALA A 297 -31.23 -2.24 -6.68
C ALA A 297 -32.45 -1.62 -5.99
N ASN A 298 -32.34 -0.35 -5.62
CA ASN A 298 -33.33 0.41 -4.85
C ASN A 298 -33.48 -0.03 -3.39
N SER A 299 -32.60 -0.89 -2.86
CA SER A 299 -32.58 -1.17 -1.43
C SER A 299 -32.29 0.12 -0.64
N VAL A 300 -32.95 0.25 0.51
CA VAL A 300 -32.75 1.40 1.40
C VAL A 300 -31.78 1.03 2.51
N LEU A 301 -30.68 1.76 2.60
CA LEU A 301 -29.68 1.58 3.63
C LEU A 301 -29.44 2.93 4.33
N GLN A 302 -29.56 2.97 5.67
CA GLN A 302 -29.52 4.22 6.47
C GLN A 302 -30.50 5.31 5.96
N GLY A 303 -31.69 4.90 5.51
CA GLY A 303 -32.72 5.83 4.99
C GLY A 303 -32.44 6.37 3.57
N ILE A 304 -31.41 5.86 2.89
CA ILE A 304 -31.01 6.29 1.54
C ILE A 304 -31.20 5.15 0.55
N THR A 305 -31.87 5.44 -0.59
CA THR A 305 -32.05 4.50 -1.68
C THR A 305 -30.73 4.32 -2.44
N MET A 306 -30.26 3.08 -2.55
CA MET A 306 -29.03 2.70 -3.25
C MET A 306 -29.34 2.16 -4.64
N THR A 307 -28.61 2.65 -5.62
CA THR A 307 -28.81 2.34 -7.06
C THR A 307 -27.48 2.00 -7.72
N ARG A 308 -27.51 1.44 -8.93
CA ARG A 308 -26.34 1.20 -9.78
C ARG A 308 -25.22 0.48 -9.04
N CYS A 309 -25.53 -0.73 -8.54
CA CYS A 309 -24.61 -1.48 -7.72
C CYS A 309 -23.47 -2.09 -8.54
N TRP A 310 -22.23 -1.92 -8.07
CA TRP A 310 -21.00 -2.47 -8.62
C TRP A 310 -20.43 -3.51 -7.68
N ASN A 311 -20.05 -4.66 -8.18
CA ASN A 311 -19.27 -5.66 -7.46
C ASN A 311 -17.80 -5.23 -7.40
N ILE A 312 -17.16 -5.43 -6.23
CA ILE A 312 -15.75 -5.04 -6.02
C ILE A 312 -14.90 -6.23 -5.65
N ASP A 313 -15.29 -6.99 -4.62
CA ASP A 313 -14.52 -8.12 -4.14
C ASP A 313 -15.40 -9.17 -3.49
N VAL A 314 -15.01 -10.46 -3.52
CA VAL A 314 -15.71 -11.59 -2.92
C VAL A 314 -14.72 -12.55 -2.29
N GLN A 315 -15.07 -13.10 -1.14
CA GLN A 315 -14.28 -14.06 -0.39
C GLN A 315 -15.19 -15.07 0.31
N THR A 316 -14.88 -16.35 0.22
CA THR A 316 -15.48 -17.39 1.05
C THR A 316 -14.44 -17.90 2.04
N TYR A 317 -14.80 -17.99 3.31
CA TYR A 317 -13.91 -18.35 4.40
C TYR A 317 -14.11 -19.81 4.82
N GLU A 318 -13.14 -20.37 5.56
CA GLU A 318 -13.17 -21.77 6.01
C GLU A 318 -14.40 -22.13 6.85
N ASP A 319 -14.96 -21.17 7.59
CA ASP A 319 -16.18 -21.35 8.39
C ASP A 319 -17.48 -21.37 7.55
N GLY A 320 -17.35 -21.24 6.22
CA GLY A 320 -18.48 -21.18 5.29
C GLY A 320 -19.09 -19.78 5.13
N THR A 321 -18.59 -18.77 5.84
CA THR A 321 -18.98 -17.38 5.64
C THR A 321 -18.61 -16.93 4.24
N ILE A 322 -19.53 -16.25 3.55
CA ILE A 322 -19.22 -15.54 2.30
C ILE A 322 -19.32 -14.06 2.56
N ALA A 323 -18.31 -13.29 2.19
CA ALA A 323 -18.34 -11.84 2.27
C ALA A 323 -18.09 -11.19 0.92
N THR A 324 -18.68 -10.03 0.70
CA THR A 324 -18.41 -9.19 -0.47
C THR A 324 -18.45 -7.71 -0.11
N ILE A 325 -17.63 -6.93 -0.80
CA ILE A 325 -17.75 -5.48 -0.79
C ILE A 325 -18.33 -5.08 -2.14
N ILE A 326 -19.37 -4.28 -2.08
CA ILE A 326 -20.01 -3.68 -3.24
C ILE A 326 -19.99 -2.16 -3.13
N LYS A 327 -20.30 -1.49 -4.22
CA LYS A 327 -20.46 -0.04 -4.27
C LYS A 327 -21.79 0.30 -4.93
N ALA A 328 -22.50 1.30 -4.39
CA ALA A 328 -23.76 1.78 -4.94
C ALA A 328 -23.83 3.31 -4.90
N ARG A 329 -24.64 3.92 -5.79
CA ARG A 329 -24.93 5.34 -5.77
C ARG A 329 -26.05 5.66 -4.78
N ALA A 330 -25.85 6.71 -3.99
CA ALA A 330 -26.81 7.23 -3.03
C ALA A 330 -27.60 8.46 -3.54
N ASN A 331 -27.24 9.01 -4.70
CA ASN A 331 -27.81 10.24 -5.25
C ASN A 331 -28.13 10.14 -6.74
N ASP A 332 -28.46 8.94 -7.24
CA ASP A 332 -28.80 8.77 -8.64
C ASP A 332 -30.09 9.55 -8.95
N ASN A 333 -29.94 10.66 -9.67
CA ASN A 333 -31.05 11.52 -10.05
C ASN A 333 -31.11 11.66 -11.57
N PRO A 334 -32.04 10.99 -12.25
CA PRO A 334 -32.21 11.08 -13.69
C PRO A 334 -32.47 12.50 -14.19
N ALA A 335 -33.02 13.39 -13.35
CA ALA A 335 -33.26 14.80 -13.67
C ALA A 335 -32.00 15.67 -13.63
N ASN A 336 -30.89 15.16 -13.03
CA ASN A 336 -29.60 15.83 -12.99
C ASN A 336 -28.44 14.84 -13.23
N PRO A 337 -28.27 14.36 -14.47
CA PRO A 337 -27.25 13.35 -14.80
C PRO A 337 -25.81 13.89 -14.72
N SER A 338 -25.63 15.21 -14.62
CA SER A 338 -24.31 15.85 -14.47
C SER A 338 -23.85 15.94 -13.00
N GLN A 339 -24.69 15.57 -12.04
CA GLN A 339 -24.31 15.55 -10.63
C GLN A 339 -23.21 14.51 -10.39
N ASP A 340 -22.15 14.90 -9.67
CA ASP A 340 -21.13 13.95 -9.25
C ASP A 340 -21.76 12.84 -8.37
N PRO A 341 -21.52 11.57 -8.68
CA PRO A 341 -22.11 10.46 -7.95
C PRO A 341 -21.60 10.40 -6.50
N ASP A 342 -22.53 10.26 -5.55
CA ASP A 342 -22.22 9.91 -4.16
C ASP A 342 -22.15 8.36 -4.07
N ASN A 343 -21.00 7.83 -4.46
CA ASN A 343 -20.71 6.40 -4.38
C ASN A 343 -20.40 5.98 -2.94
N ARG A 344 -20.95 4.84 -2.52
CA ARG A 344 -20.84 4.33 -1.15
C ARG A 344 -20.44 2.87 -1.13
N PHE A 345 -19.51 2.50 -0.25
CA PHE A 345 -19.14 1.12 0.02
C PHE A 345 -20.13 0.48 0.97
N ILE A 346 -20.50 -0.76 0.65
CA ILE A 346 -21.41 -1.61 1.40
C ILE A 346 -20.74 -2.97 1.58
N TYR A 347 -20.64 -3.45 2.81
CA TYR A 347 -20.22 -4.80 3.14
C TYR A 347 -21.44 -5.70 3.18
N CYS A 348 -21.40 -6.82 2.47
CA CYS A 348 -22.46 -7.83 2.53
C CYS A 348 -21.87 -9.15 3.01
N ARG A 349 -22.60 -9.85 3.89
CA ARG A 349 -22.18 -11.12 4.48
C ARG A 349 -23.31 -12.14 4.41
N TYR A 350 -22.98 -13.35 3.98
CA TYR A 350 -23.85 -14.52 4.02
C TYR A 350 -23.49 -15.38 5.22
N ASP A 351 -24.48 -15.70 6.06
CA ASP A 351 -24.31 -16.44 7.30
C ASP A 351 -24.67 -17.94 7.18
N GLY A 352 -24.80 -18.44 5.95
CA GLY A 352 -25.28 -19.80 5.65
C GLY A 352 -26.80 -19.86 5.42
N SER A 353 -27.55 -18.79 5.66
CA SER A 353 -29.00 -18.74 5.47
C SER A 353 -29.49 -17.50 4.73
N LYS A 354 -28.86 -16.35 4.94
CA LYS A 354 -29.25 -15.06 4.36
C LYS A 354 -28.07 -14.12 4.19
N TRP A 355 -28.21 -13.20 3.25
CA TRP A 355 -27.33 -12.05 3.08
C TRP A 355 -27.77 -10.90 4.00
N THR A 356 -26.80 -10.27 4.65
CA THR A 356 -26.96 -9.03 5.42
C THR A 356 -26.08 -7.97 4.83
N SER A 357 -26.42 -6.68 5.01
CA SER A 357 -25.68 -5.55 4.39
C SER A 357 -25.44 -4.43 5.38
N THR A 358 -24.22 -3.92 5.43
CA THR A 358 -23.81 -2.83 6.32
C THR A 358 -23.10 -1.72 5.53
N TYR A 359 -23.45 -0.49 5.79
CA TYR A 359 -22.78 0.67 5.23
C TYR A 359 -21.37 0.82 5.81
N LEU A 360 -20.36 0.99 4.95
CA LEU A 360 -18.97 1.15 5.36
C LEU A 360 -18.50 2.61 5.34
N GLY A 361 -18.89 3.37 4.33
CA GLY A 361 -18.43 4.73 4.13
C GLY A 361 -18.60 5.21 2.68
N LYS A 362 -18.24 6.47 2.42
CA LYS A 362 -18.20 7.00 1.06
C LYS A 362 -17.04 6.38 0.28
N ALA A 363 -17.28 6.06 -1.00
CA ALA A 363 -16.28 5.42 -1.87
C ALA A 363 -15.30 6.43 -2.52
N GLY A 364 -15.44 7.71 -2.23
CA GLY A 364 -14.55 8.74 -2.73
C GLY A 364 -14.99 9.37 -4.05
N LYS A 365 -14.12 10.24 -4.57
CA LYS A 365 -14.34 10.97 -5.83
C LYS A 365 -14.14 10.04 -7.02
N LYS A 366 -14.82 10.37 -8.13
CA LYS A 366 -14.53 9.75 -9.41
C LYS A 366 -13.09 10.02 -9.84
N LEU A 367 -12.44 9.05 -10.44
CA LEU A 367 -11.06 9.16 -10.91
C LEU A 367 -10.95 9.99 -12.19
N TYR A 368 -11.95 9.86 -13.10
CA TYR A 368 -11.98 10.65 -14.33
C TYR A 368 -13.41 10.80 -14.88
N GLY A 369 -13.61 11.77 -15.78
CA GLY A 369 -14.92 12.29 -16.13
C GLY A 369 -15.85 11.35 -16.89
N SER A 370 -15.34 10.47 -17.77
CA SER A 370 -16.16 9.57 -18.58
C SER A 370 -16.67 8.35 -17.80
N GLU A 371 -15.98 7.96 -16.71
CA GLU A 371 -16.36 6.84 -15.84
C GLU A 371 -16.62 7.35 -14.41
N GLN A 372 -17.83 7.84 -14.22
CA GLN A 372 -18.23 8.53 -12.98
C GLN A 372 -18.22 7.64 -11.76
N ASP A 373 -18.32 6.31 -11.93
CA ASP A 373 -18.32 5.35 -10.83
C ASP A 373 -16.94 4.78 -10.51
N TYR A 374 -15.89 5.12 -11.27
CA TYR A 374 -14.54 4.68 -10.95
C TYR A 374 -14.00 5.46 -9.77
N THR A 375 -13.73 4.75 -8.67
CA THR A 375 -13.22 5.26 -7.39
C THR A 375 -12.02 4.45 -6.93
N GLY A 376 -11.57 4.65 -5.68
CA GLY A 376 -10.40 3.98 -5.12
C GLY A 376 -10.53 2.47 -4.90
N LEU A 377 -11.77 1.96 -4.78
CA LEU A 377 -12.12 0.55 -4.53
C LEU A 377 -11.75 0.03 -3.13
N ALA A 378 -11.86 -1.29 -2.95
CA ALA A 378 -11.69 -1.95 -1.66
C ALA A 378 -11.20 -3.40 -1.85
N ALA A 379 -10.74 -4.04 -0.77
CA ALA A 379 -10.36 -5.45 -0.75
C ALA A 379 -10.77 -6.10 0.58
N LEU A 380 -11.18 -7.35 0.52
CA LEU A 380 -11.38 -8.24 1.66
C LEU A 380 -10.04 -8.86 2.06
N HIS A 381 -9.85 -9.14 3.34
CA HIS A 381 -8.69 -9.91 3.79
C HIS A 381 -8.96 -11.41 3.53
N PRO A 382 -8.08 -12.16 2.84
CA PRO A 382 -8.39 -13.53 2.40
C PRO A 382 -8.54 -14.53 3.54
N ASN A 383 -7.88 -14.33 4.68
CA ASN A 383 -7.86 -15.25 5.82
C ASN A 383 -8.62 -14.72 7.06
N ASP A 384 -9.20 -13.50 6.98
CA ASP A 384 -9.87 -12.88 8.13
C ASP A 384 -11.15 -12.14 7.70
N PRO A 385 -12.33 -12.74 7.92
CA PRO A 385 -13.61 -12.12 7.55
C PRO A 385 -13.90 -10.82 8.31
N ASN A 386 -13.13 -10.52 9.33
CA ASN A 386 -13.31 -9.36 10.18
C ASN A 386 -12.35 -8.19 9.81
N THR A 387 -11.59 -8.34 8.74
CA THR A 387 -10.66 -7.30 8.25
C THR A 387 -10.92 -6.96 6.78
N ILE A 388 -11.03 -5.67 6.49
CA ILE A 388 -11.18 -5.13 5.12
C ILE A 388 -10.27 -3.93 4.91
N TYR A 389 -10.06 -3.56 3.66
CA TYR A 389 -9.35 -2.31 3.30
C TYR A 389 -10.15 -1.55 2.26
N ILE A 390 -10.27 -0.24 2.45
CA ILE A 390 -10.93 0.64 1.49
C ILE A 390 -9.99 1.77 1.06
N SER A 391 -10.17 2.22 -0.17
CA SER A 391 -9.52 3.41 -0.71
C SER A 391 -10.58 4.49 -0.93
N SER A 392 -10.47 5.61 -0.24
CA SER A 392 -11.48 6.67 -0.29
C SER A 392 -10.87 8.06 -0.12
N THR A 393 -11.51 9.08 -0.69
CA THR A 393 -11.21 10.50 -0.42
C THR A 393 -11.95 11.04 0.81
N PHE A 394 -12.63 10.17 1.55
CA PHE A 394 -13.31 10.49 2.81
C PHE A 394 -12.83 9.58 3.91
N ASP A 395 -12.54 10.15 5.06
CA ASP A 395 -12.20 9.39 6.26
C ASP A 395 -13.45 8.64 6.75
N PRO A 396 -13.42 7.30 6.84
CA PRO A 396 -14.60 6.54 7.27
C PRO A 396 -14.95 6.72 8.75
N ARG A 397 -14.06 7.33 9.56
CA ARG A 397 -14.29 7.58 11.00
C ARG A 397 -15.25 8.74 11.26
N ASP A 398 -15.23 9.76 10.40
CA ASP A 398 -16.00 11.00 10.59
C ASP A 398 -16.60 11.57 9.29
N SER A 399 -16.36 10.89 8.15
CA SER A 399 -16.77 11.31 6.81
C SER A 399 -16.17 12.64 6.34
N SER A 400 -15.09 13.13 6.97
CA SER A 400 -14.35 14.29 6.52
C SER A 400 -13.60 14.01 5.21
N SER A 401 -13.45 15.03 4.35
CA SER A 401 -12.68 14.90 3.12
C SER A 401 -11.18 14.92 3.44
N VAL A 402 -10.45 13.94 2.93
CA VAL A 402 -8.97 13.88 3.02
C VAL A 402 -8.28 14.35 1.72
N GLY A 403 -9.06 14.72 0.70
CA GLY A 403 -8.56 15.36 -0.52
C GLY A 403 -8.22 14.39 -1.64
N VAL A 404 -7.34 13.43 -1.41
CA VAL A 404 -6.95 12.33 -2.32
C VAL A 404 -7.42 11.00 -1.75
N HIS A 405 -7.34 9.93 -2.52
CA HIS A 405 -7.66 8.60 -2.02
C HIS A 405 -6.59 8.12 -1.02
N GLU A 406 -7.04 7.77 0.17
CA GLU A 406 -6.22 7.18 1.23
C GLU A 406 -6.69 5.75 1.51
N ILE A 407 -5.77 4.89 1.94
CA ILE A 407 -6.07 3.50 2.33
C ILE A 407 -6.42 3.47 3.82
N PHE A 408 -7.57 2.86 4.13
CA PHE A 408 -8.02 2.62 5.49
C PHE A 408 -8.24 1.13 5.72
N LYS A 409 -7.75 0.61 6.84
CA LYS A 409 -8.05 -0.73 7.34
C LYS A 409 -9.28 -0.66 8.24
N GLY A 410 -10.31 -1.43 7.96
CA GLY A 410 -11.47 -1.64 8.81
C GLY A 410 -11.35 -2.97 9.55
N VAL A 411 -11.69 -2.97 10.85
CA VAL A 411 -11.76 -4.18 11.67
C VAL A 411 -13.11 -4.21 12.38
N THR A 412 -13.76 -5.37 12.38
CA THR A 412 -15.04 -5.63 13.06
C THR A 412 -14.88 -6.67 14.15
N ALA A 413 -15.68 -6.59 15.20
CA ALA A 413 -15.79 -7.60 16.25
C ALA A 413 -17.20 -8.21 16.33
N ASP A 414 -18.12 -7.79 15.45
CA ASP A 414 -19.53 -8.13 15.46
C ASP A 414 -20.05 -8.56 14.08
N ASN A 415 -19.21 -9.31 13.35
CA ASN A 415 -19.54 -9.87 12.04
C ASN A 415 -19.90 -8.81 10.98
N GLY A 416 -19.27 -7.63 11.05
CA GLY A 416 -19.48 -6.57 10.08
C GLY A 416 -20.61 -5.60 10.39
N ALA A 417 -21.24 -5.69 11.57
CA ALA A 417 -22.29 -4.75 11.98
C ALA A 417 -21.71 -3.36 12.30
N THR A 418 -20.53 -3.31 12.93
CA THR A 418 -19.77 -2.08 13.18
C THR A 418 -18.29 -2.24 12.83
N TRP A 419 -17.61 -1.13 12.55
CA TRP A 419 -16.23 -1.12 12.09
C TRP A 419 -15.38 -0.09 12.83
N THR A 420 -14.19 -0.51 13.23
CA THR A 420 -13.12 0.37 13.72
C THR A 420 -12.13 0.61 12.57
N TRP A 421 -11.82 1.87 12.30
CA TRP A 421 -11.00 2.25 11.17
C TRP A 421 -9.61 2.74 11.56
N ILE A 422 -8.60 2.28 10.85
CA ILE A 422 -7.19 2.61 11.03
C ILE A 422 -6.66 3.12 9.69
N PRO A 423 -6.15 4.36 9.61
CA PRO A 423 -5.55 4.84 8.38
C PRO A 423 -4.20 4.12 8.14
N ILE A 424 -4.01 3.59 6.94
CA ILE A 424 -2.75 3.02 6.46
C ILE A 424 -1.92 4.10 5.77
N THR A 425 -2.56 4.94 4.96
CA THR A 425 -1.93 6.12 4.37
C THR A 425 -2.60 7.39 4.87
N GLN A 426 -1.87 8.48 4.97
CA GLN A 426 -2.39 9.76 5.45
C GLN A 426 -1.64 10.93 4.80
N LYS A 427 -2.35 12.05 4.60
CA LYS A 427 -1.80 13.29 4.05
C LYS A 427 -1.04 13.08 2.74
N SER A 428 -1.46 12.10 1.96
CA SER A 428 -0.86 11.78 0.68
C SER A 428 -1.02 12.93 -0.31
N VAL A 429 -0.02 13.12 -1.17
CA VAL A 429 -0.06 14.11 -2.27
C VAL A 429 -0.50 13.47 -3.60
N ARG A 430 -0.69 12.15 -3.62
CA ARG A 430 -1.14 11.33 -4.75
C ARG A 430 -2.23 10.38 -4.29
N ASP A 431 -3.04 9.93 -5.22
CA ASP A 431 -4.06 8.92 -4.94
C ASP A 431 -3.43 7.56 -4.62
N ASN A 432 -3.99 6.85 -3.64
CA ASN A 432 -3.69 5.47 -3.29
C ASN A 432 -4.90 4.62 -3.69
N LEU A 433 -4.78 3.79 -4.72
CA LEU A 433 -5.91 3.23 -5.45
C LEU A 433 -5.85 1.71 -5.54
N ARG A 434 -7.04 1.11 -5.58
CA ARG A 434 -7.26 -0.30 -5.90
C ARG A 434 -6.40 -1.26 -5.07
N PRO A 435 -6.60 -1.29 -3.74
CA PRO A 435 -5.92 -2.24 -2.88
C PRO A 435 -6.21 -3.68 -3.31
N VAL A 436 -5.22 -4.55 -3.14
CA VAL A 436 -5.34 -6.00 -3.33
C VAL A 436 -4.57 -6.71 -2.22
N ILE A 437 -5.11 -7.84 -1.77
CA ILE A 437 -4.52 -8.65 -0.71
C ILE A 437 -4.51 -10.10 -1.21
N PRO A 438 -3.37 -10.62 -1.66
CA PRO A 438 -3.25 -12.02 -2.05
C PRO A 438 -3.40 -12.94 -0.83
N ALA A 439 -3.87 -14.14 -1.04
CA ALA A 439 -3.82 -15.18 -0.04
C ALA A 439 -2.35 -15.48 0.33
N TRP A 440 -2.06 -15.50 1.62
CA TRP A 440 -0.75 -15.86 2.15
C TRP A 440 -0.95 -16.86 3.28
N ASP A 441 -0.53 -16.59 4.50
CA ASP A 441 -0.74 -17.44 5.67
C ASP A 441 -1.33 -16.63 6.85
N GLU A 442 -1.60 -17.30 7.97
CA GLU A 442 -2.21 -16.69 9.15
C GLU A 442 -1.35 -15.59 9.81
N ASN A 443 -0.03 -15.66 9.61
CA ASN A 443 0.95 -14.79 10.24
C ASN A 443 1.42 -13.64 9.35
N ASN A 444 1.09 -13.68 8.05
CA ASN A 444 1.61 -12.75 7.08
C ASN A 444 0.48 -12.16 6.24
N THR A 445 0.55 -10.86 5.99
CA THR A 445 -0.38 -10.15 5.11
C THR A 445 0.42 -9.27 4.15
N ALA A 446 0.15 -9.37 2.86
CA ALA A 446 0.62 -8.45 1.86
C ALA A 446 -0.53 -7.53 1.44
N LEU A 447 -0.40 -6.24 1.62
CA LEU A 447 -1.34 -5.24 1.12
C LEU A 447 -0.65 -4.44 0.03
N LEU A 448 -1.11 -4.58 -1.20
CA LEU A 448 -0.58 -3.85 -2.35
C LEU A 448 -1.63 -2.87 -2.88
N TRP A 449 -1.17 -1.77 -3.40
CA TRP A 449 -2.01 -0.80 -4.13
C TRP A 449 -1.15 -0.04 -5.14
N TRP A 450 -1.75 0.62 -6.09
CA TRP A 450 -0.98 1.53 -6.93
C TRP A 450 -1.19 2.98 -6.50
N ARG A 451 -0.12 3.75 -6.55
CA ARG A 451 -0.04 5.10 -6.04
C ARG A 451 0.46 6.06 -7.11
N GLY A 452 -0.32 7.09 -7.38
CA GLY A 452 0.04 8.03 -8.43
C GLY A 452 -1.12 8.88 -8.90
N THR A 453 -1.17 9.15 -10.20
CA THR A 453 -2.27 9.84 -10.86
C THR A 453 -2.91 8.94 -11.92
N TYR A 454 -4.22 9.00 -12.02
CA TYR A 454 -5.00 8.22 -12.98
C TYR A 454 -5.99 9.14 -13.69
N THR A 455 -5.85 9.29 -15.00
CA THR A 455 -6.68 10.16 -15.81
C THR A 455 -7.58 9.42 -16.78
N SER A 456 -7.24 8.17 -17.09
CA SER A 456 -8.05 7.19 -17.80
C SER A 456 -7.40 5.80 -17.69
N ALA A 457 -8.11 4.74 -18.11
CA ALA A 457 -7.55 3.39 -18.21
C ALA A 457 -6.31 3.32 -19.11
N GLN A 458 -6.16 4.25 -20.05
CA GLN A 458 -5.05 4.35 -21.00
C GLN A 458 -3.98 5.37 -20.62
N ASN A 459 -4.18 6.12 -19.52
CA ASN A 459 -3.24 7.16 -19.12
C ASN A 459 -3.17 7.31 -17.61
N PHE A 460 -2.09 6.84 -17.04
CA PHE A 460 -1.79 6.92 -15.61
C PHE A 460 -0.28 7.08 -15.38
N ASN A 461 0.09 7.68 -14.26
CA ASN A 461 1.45 7.77 -13.77
C ASN A 461 1.45 7.24 -12.34
N ALA A 462 1.66 5.95 -12.21
CA ALA A 462 1.52 5.24 -10.96
C ALA A 462 2.64 4.22 -10.75
N ALA A 463 3.05 4.04 -9.51
CA ALA A 463 3.87 2.93 -9.06
C ALA A 463 3.01 1.91 -8.30
N VAL A 464 3.35 0.64 -8.40
CA VAL A 464 2.79 -0.39 -7.52
C VAL A 464 3.60 -0.44 -6.25
N VAL A 465 2.93 -0.16 -5.15
CA VAL A 465 3.52 -0.11 -3.81
C VAL A 465 2.73 -0.97 -2.83
N GLY A 466 3.30 -1.22 -1.66
CA GLY A 466 2.59 -1.96 -0.63
C GLY A 466 3.37 -2.08 0.65
N ILE A 467 2.78 -2.80 1.60
CA ILE A 467 3.37 -3.16 2.87
C ILE A 467 3.24 -4.68 3.09
N LEU A 468 4.25 -5.26 3.72
CA LEU A 468 4.23 -6.65 4.17
C LEU A 468 4.16 -6.63 5.71
N ASP A 469 3.06 -7.10 6.25
CA ASP A 469 2.89 -7.29 7.70
C ASP A 469 3.29 -8.74 8.04
N ARG A 470 4.45 -8.90 8.66
CA ARG A 470 5.02 -10.19 9.05
C ARG A 470 5.04 -10.30 10.57
N ARG A 471 4.03 -10.93 11.13
CA ARG A 471 3.88 -11.04 12.60
C ARG A 471 4.97 -11.87 13.26
N SER A 472 5.69 -12.71 12.52
CA SER A 472 6.82 -13.49 12.99
C SER A 472 8.15 -12.75 13.01
N GLU A 473 8.20 -11.52 12.51
CA GLU A 473 9.42 -10.71 12.45
C GLU A 473 9.29 -9.45 13.30
N THR A 474 10.39 -9.06 13.94
CA THR A 474 10.53 -7.76 14.60
C THR A 474 11.59 -6.94 13.89
N VAL A 475 11.30 -5.68 13.63
CA VAL A 475 12.28 -4.72 13.12
C VAL A 475 12.78 -3.91 14.31
N GLY A 476 14.10 -3.95 14.52
CA GLY A 476 14.77 -3.18 15.56
C GLY A 476 14.74 -1.67 15.32
N PRO A 477 15.30 -0.87 16.21
CA PRO A 477 15.41 0.56 16.02
C PRO A 477 16.23 0.87 14.77
N MET A 478 15.80 1.89 14.04
CA MET A 478 16.47 2.35 12.83
C MET A 478 17.75 3.10 13.16
N SER A 479 18.82 2.77 12.46
CA SER A 479 20.09 3.49 12.45
C SER A 479 20.24 4.24 11.14
N TYR A 480 20.96 5.36 11.17
CA TYR A 480 21.21 6.20 10.01
C TYR A 480 22.72 6.45 9.83
N VAL A 481 23.18 6.43 8.60
CA VAL A 481 24.55 6.76 8.18
C VAL A 481 24.48 7.83 7.09
N ASP A 482 25.06 8.98 7.37
CA ASP A 482 25.18 10.10 6.44
C ASP A 482 26.13 9.77 5.29
N ALA A 483 25.81 10.23 4.07
CA ALA A 483 26.69 10.07 2.91
C ALA A 483 27.78 11.16 2.90
N THR A 484 28.99 10.76 3.21
CA THR A 484 30.16 11.67 3.31
C THR A 484 31.32 11.15 2.47
N SER A 485 32.30 12.00 2.16
CA SER A 485 33.54 11.56 1.49
C SER A 485 34.37 10.54 2.29
N ALA A 486 34.06 10.31 3.56
CA ALA A 486 34.73 9.29 4.39
C ALA A 486 34.18 7.87 4.13
N ASN A 487 32.91 7.74 3.75
CA ASN A 487 32.23 6.44 3.57
C ASN A 487 31.63 6.28 2.18
N THR A 488 31.69 7.29 1.31
CA THR A 488 31.14 7.26 -0.05
C THR A 488 32.24 7.48 -1.06
N LEU A 489 32.37 6.54 -1.98
CA LEU A 489 33.32 6.55 -3.10
C LEU A 489 32.54 6.52 -4.41
N LEU A 490 33.21 6.70 -5.55
CA LEU A 490 32.65 6.30 -6.83
C LEU A 490 32.54 4.76 -6.89
N ALA A 491 31.63 4.25 -7.69
CA ALA A 491 31.39 2.81 -7.75
C ALA A 491 32.61 1.98 -8.23
N ASP A 492 33.52 2.60 -9.00
CA ASP A 492 34.79 2.01 -9.42
C ASP A 492 35.86 1.98 -8.32
N GLY A 493 35.56 2.54 -7.14
CA GLY A 493 36.44 2.63 -5.98
C GLY A 493 37.31 3.86 -5.93
N SER A 494 37.24 4.75 -6.91
CA SER A 494 37.97 6.03 -6.87
C SER A 494 37.32 7.01 -5.88
N THR A 495 38.14 7.99 -5.42
CA THR A 495 37.71 8.98 -4.43
C THR A 495 36.62 9.87 -5.01
N LEU A 496 35.55 10.06 -4.25
CA LEU A 496 34.52 11.06 -4.57
C LEU A 496 35.11 12.46 -4.40
N VAL A 497 35.13 13.22 -5.49
CA VAL A 497 35.46 14.65 -5.49
C VAL A 497 34.17 15.42 -5.76
N THR A 498 33.75 16.21 -4.79
CA THR A 498 32.58 17.08 -4.93
C THR A 498 33.04 18.50 -5.27
N THR A 499 32.36 19.13 -6.22
CA THR A 499 32.52 20.54 -6.51
C THR A 499 31.66 21.39 -5.56
N GLY A 500 31.86 22.73 -5.57
CA GLY A 500 31.09 23.64 -4.71
C GLY A 500 29.58 23.58 -4.91
N PRO A 501 28.82 24.47 -4.25
CA PRO A 501 27.36 24.40 -4.30
C PRO A 501 26.85 24.38 -5.73
N ASP A 502 25.95 23.44 -5.98
CA ASP A 502 25.30 23.27 -7.27
C ASP A 502 24.64 24.58 -7.72
N SER A 503 24.99 25.03 -8.91
CA SER A 503 24.31 26.11 -9.59
C SER A 503 23.09 25.53 -10.30
N LEU A 504 21.93 25.59 -9.67
CA LEU A 504 20.67 25.17 -10.26
C LEU A 504 20.33 25.79 -11.63
N ALA A 505 21.19 26.67 -12.15
CA ALA A 505 21.07 27.39 -13.42
C ALA A 505 22.27 27.19 -14.35
N GLY A 506 23.25 26.35 -13.98
CA GLY A 506 24.44 26.06 -14.77
C GLY A 506 24.22 24.97 -15.82
N PRO A 507 25.16 24.80 -16.77
CA PRO A 507 25.18 23.64 -17.66
C PRO A 507 25.48 22.36 -16.84
N ALA A 508 25.01 21.21 -17.30
CA ALA A 508 25.38 19.90 -16.75
C ALA A 508 26.90 19.74 -16.77
N ASP A 509 27.50 19.38 -15.65
CA ASP A 509 28.93 19.14 -15.52
C ASP A 509 29.28 17.69 -15.18
N ASN A 510 28.28 16.86 -15.00
CA ASN A 510 28.38 15.42 -14.71
C ASN A 510 29.18 15.12 -13.43
N THR A 511 29.03 15.98 -12.41
CA THR A 511 29.67 15.79 -11.11
C THR A 511 28.70 15.89 -9.96
N TRP A 512 29.08 15.28 -8.82
CA TRP A 512 28.34 15.47 -7.57
C TRP A 512 28.74 16.75 -6.87
N HIS A 513 27.76 17.48 -6.38
CA HIS A 513 27.90 18.71 -5.62
C HIS A 513 27.52 18.53 -4.16
N GLN A 514 27.99 19.42 -3.29
CA GLN A 514 27.54 19.52 -1.90
C GLN A 514 26.55 20.66 -1.75
N ARG A 515 25.31 20.37 -1.43
CA ARG A 515 24.32 21.39 -1.11
C ARG A 515 24.17 21.53 0.38
N MET A 516 24.56 22.69 0.90
CA MET A 516 24.54 23.02 2.32
C MET A 516 23.12 23.32 2.82
N GLY A 517 22.90 23.11 4.12
CA GLY A 517 21.64 23.42 4.79
C GLY A 517 20.60 22.31 4.73
N PHE A 518 20.98 21.14 4.28
CA PHE A 518 20.17 19.91 4.23
C PHE A 518 20.92 18.76 4.87
N GLY A 519 20.16 17.72 5.25
CA GLY A 519 20.74 16.49 5.74
C GLY A 519 21.33 16.58 7.14
N ASN A 520 21.76 15.45 7.64
CA ASN A 520 22.24 15.27 9.00
C ASN A 520 23.67 15.78 9.20
N GLY A 521 24.51 15.66 8.16
CA GLY A 521 25.86 16.22 8.13
C GLY A 521 25.92 17.71 7.77
N GLY A 522 24.77 18.37 7.55
CA GLY A 522 24.67 19.76 7.13
C GLY A 522 24.78 19.98 5.63
N PHE A 523 24.90 18.92 4.83
CA PHE A 523 24.85 18.95 3.37
C PHE A 523 24.28 17.64 2.82
N VAL A 524 23.87 17.65 1.56
CA VAL A 524 23.49 16.48 0.76
C VAL A 524 24.33 16.44 -0.51
N LEU A 525 24.50 15.25 -1.07
CA LEU A 525 25.12 15.07 -2.38
C LEU A 525 24.06 15.31 -3.45
N THR A 526 24.28 16.25 -4.35
CA THR A 526 23.31 16.62 -5.38
C THR A 526 23.86 16.42 -6.78
N SER A 527 23.03 15.85 -7.63
CA SER A 527 23.11 15.93 -9.08
C SER A 527 21.85 16.67 -9.54
N ALA A 528 22.02 17.79 -10.23
CA ALA A 528 20.91 18.62 -10.69
C ALA A 528 20.98 18.79 -12.20
N GLU A 529 19.94 18.34 -12.87
CA GLU A 529 19.82 18.46 -14.30
C GLU A 529 19.31 19.84 -14.71
N VAL A 530 20.00 20.49 -15.64
CA VAL A 530 19.56 21.73 -16.25
C VAL A 530 19.47 21.54 -17.77
N GLY A 531 18.37 20.96 -18.21
CA GLY A 531 17.95 20.95 -19.61
C GLY A 531 18.78 20.12 -20.60
N SER A 532 19.88 19.52 -20.21
CA SER A 532 20.81 18.79 -21.10
C SER A 532 21.23 17.41 -20.65
N GLY A 533 20.65 16.88 -19.54
CA GLY A 533 20.93 15.53 -19.04
C GLY A 533 22.28 15.45 -18.32
N GLU A 534 22.29 15.78 -17.04
CA GLU A 534 23.43 15.50 -16.18
C GLU A 534 23.52 14.00 -15.90
N ASN A 535 24.73 13.46 -15.89
CA ASN A 535 25.01 12.05 -15.62
C ASN A 535 26.22 11.95 -14.70
N ALA A 536 26.01 12.22 -13.42
CA ALA A 536 27.05 12.11 -12.41
C ALA A 536 27.47 10.63 -12.22
N PRO A 537 28.74 10.34 -11.91
CA PRO A 537 29.19 8.97 -11.74
C PRO A 537 28.47 8.27 -10.58
N MET A 538 28.16 6.98 -10.76
CA MET A 538 27.54 6.15 -9.71
C MET A 538 28.37 6.16 -8.42
N LEU A 539 27.68 6.31 -7.29
CA LEU A 539 28.25 6.29 -5.94
C LEU A 539 28.14 4.90 -5.32
N LYS A 540 29.02 4.65 -4.36
CA LYS A 540 29.01 3.50 -3.47
C LYS A 540 29.23 3.97 -2.03
N THR A 541 28.20 3.87 -1.20
CA THR A 541 28.26 4.20 0.22
C THR A 541 28.44 2.93 1.05
N ARG A 542 29.49 2.88 1.87
CA ARG A 542 29.75 1.78 2.79
C ARG A 542 29.09 2.02 4.14
N VAL A 543 28.39 1.02 4.62
CA VAL A 543 27.68 1.02 5.90
C VAL A 543 28.26 -0.06 6.80
N SER A 544 28.64 0.31 8.03
CA SER A 544 29.10 -0.63 9.06
C SER A 544 27.93 -0.90 10.02
N ALA A 545 27.43 -2.13 10.03
CA ALA A 545 26.42 -2.58 10.96
C ALA A 545 27.04 -3.07 12.28
N PRO A 546 26.33 -3.03 13.43
CA PRO A 546 26.92 -3.36 14.73
C PRO A 546 27.24 -4.86 14.93
N SER A 547 26.68 -5.76 14.14
CA SER A 547 26.87 -7.21 14.26
C SER A 547 26.41 -7.96 13.01
N ALA A 548 26.75 -9.24 12.90
CA ALA A 548 26.15 -10.14 11.92
C ALA A 548 24.63 -10.28 12.14
N GLY A 549 23.89 -10.56 11.07
CA GLY A 549 22.42 -10.71 11.09
C GLY A 549 21.75 -10.21 9.83
N ALA A 550 20.43 -10.26 9.82
CA ALA A 550 19.60 -9.69 8.77
C ALA A 550 19.32 -8.20 9.04
N TYR A 551 19.42 -7.38 8.02
CA TYR A 551 19.11 -5.94 8.10
C TYR A 551 18.26 -5.52 6.93
N ASP A 552 17.15 -4.85 7.19
CA ASP A 552 16.42 -4.08 6.20
C ASP A 552 17.14 -2.75 5.97
N VAL A 553 17.21 -2.32 4.70
CA VAL A 553 18.01 -1.18 4.26
C VAL A 553 17.17 -0.22 3.43
N TRP A 554 17.35 1.07 3.66
CA TRP A 554 16.66 2.15 2.94
C TRP A 554 17.66 3.21 2.49
N VAL A 555 17.41 3.80 1.33
CA VAL A 555 18.05 5.04 0.89
C VAL A 555 17.22 6.23 1.33
N ASN A 556 17.88 7.31 1.78
CA ASN A 556 17.23 8.57 2.13
C ASN A 556 17.62 9.64 1.12
N PHE A 557 16.64 10.40 0.64
CA PHE A 557 16.86 11.47 -0.33
C PHE A 557 15.83 12.59 -0.15
N TRP A 558 16.21 13.79 -0.52
CA TRP A 558 15.30 14.93 -0.46
C TRP A 558 14.57 15.08 -1.79
N ALA A 559 13.28 15.40 -1.73
CA ALA A 559 12.48 15.63 -2.91
C ALA A 559 11.34 16.64 -2.67
N ASN A 560 10.95 17.31 -3.75
CA ASN A 560 9.72 18.09 -3.80
C ASN A 560 8.55 17.15 -4.21
N PRO A 561 7.48 17.03 -3.43
CA PRO A 561 6.38 16.11 -3.72
C PRO A 561 5.58 16.43 -5.00
N THR A 562 5.75 17.64 -5.54
CA THR A 562 5.06 18.09 -6.76
C THR A 562 5.96 18.10 -8.00
N ALA A 563 7.25 17.76 -7.86
CA ALA A 563 8.23 17.72 -8.92
C ALA A 563 8.73 16.30 -9.22
N ASP A 564 9.42 16.10 -10.33
CA ASP A 564 9.95 14.78 -10.73
C ASP A 564 11.36 14.53 -10.19
N TRP A 565 11.52 14.63 -8.88
CA TRP A 565 12.76 14.29 -8.22
C TRP A 565 12.82 12.78 -7.99
N ARG A 566 14.00 12.21 -8.18
CA ARG A 566 14.20 10.76 -8.17
C ARG A 566 15.61 10.38 -7.73
N ILE A 567 15.77 9.12 -7.38
CA ILE A 567 17.03 8.50 -7.05
C ILE A 567 17.03 7.07 -7.58
N LYS A 568 18.15 6.64 -8.14
CA LYS A 568 18.35 5.24 -8.50
C LYS A 568 19.28 4.63 -7.46
N ALA A 569 18.83 3.58 -6.78
CA ALA A 569 19.61 2.98 -5.70
C ALA A 569 19.33 1.48 -5.57
N GLY A 570 20.29 0.76 -4.96
CA GLY A 570 20.17 -0.68 -4.72
C GLY A 570 21.32 -1.23 -3.90
N LEU A 571 21.15 -2.46 -3.43
CA LEU A 571 22.17 -3.20 -2.68
C LEU A 571 23.23 -3.82 -3.59
N THR A 572 22.95 -3.90 -4.88
CA THR A 572 23.91 -4.31 -5.92
C THR A 572 23.68 -3.44 -7.16
N VAL A 573 24.70 -3.31 -8.01
CA VAL A 573 24.59 -2.54 -9.26
C VAL A 573 23.48 -3.08 -10.15
N GLY A 574 23.36 -4.39 -10.30
CA GLY A 574 22.32 -5.03 -11.11
C GLY A 574 20.92 -5.00 -10.49
N GLY A 575 20.82 -4.74 -9.19
CA GLY A 575 19.56 -4.67 -8.43
C GLY A 575 19.08 -3.26 -8.16
N MET A 576 19.69 -2.24 -8.78
CA MET A 576 19.28 -0.85 -8.58
C MET A 576 17.89 -0.59 -9.18
N GLN A 577 17.06 0.08 -8.41
CA GLN A 577 15.71 0.51 -8.79
C GLN A 577 15.65 2.04 -8.86
N LEU A 578 14.75 2.56 -9.69
CA LEU A 578 14.43 3.98 -9.72
C LEU A 578 13.30 4.26 -8.74
N PHE A 579 13.55 5.15 -7.79
CA PHE A 579 12.57 5.62 -6.83
C PHE A 579 12.19 7.07 -7.12
N ARG A 580 10.89 7.31 -7.11
CA ARG A 580 10.30 8.64 -7.13
C ARG A 580 9.58 8.86 -5.81
N GLN A 581 9.44 10.11 -5.39
CA GLN A 581 8.79 10.44 -4.11
C GLN A 581 7.41 9.78 -3.92
N MET A 582 6.66 9.54 -5.00
CA MET A 582 5.34 8.89 -4.91
C MET A 582 5.39 7.43 -4.45
N ALA A 583 6.51 6.76 -4.61
CA ALA A 583 6.73 5.37 -4.19
C ALA A 583 7.53 5.27 -2.87
N CYS A 584 7.71 6.38 -2.18
CA CYS A 584 8.53 6.48 -0.98
C CYS A 584 7.71 7.02 0.19
N LYS A 585 8.15 6.68 1.40
CA LYS A 585 7.60 7.21 2.64
C LYS A 585 8.33 8.50 3.01
N GLN A 586 7.59 9.55 3.39
CA GLN A 586 8.22 10.70 4.04
C GLN A 586 8.71 10.29 5.43
N VAL A 587 9.94 10.68 5.76
CA VAL A 587 10.51 10.40 7.07
C VAL A 587 9.80 11.22 8.15
N GLU A 588 9.28 10.55 9.17
CA GLU A 588 8.71 11.20 10.34
C GLU A 588 9.81 11.72 11.27
N VAL A 589 9.55 12.86 11.91
CA VAL A 589 10.43 13.38 12.97
C VAL A 589 10.40 12.40 14.14
N GLY A 590 11.50 11.68 14.39
CA GLY A 590 11.62 10.65 15.42
C GLY A 590 11.98 9.25 14.91
N ASP A 591 11.79 8.98 13.62
CA ASP A 591 12.26 7.73 12.98
C ASP A 591 13.79 7.72 12.80
N HIS A 592 14.43 8.90 12.86
CA HIS A 592 15.88 9.06 12.88
C HIS A 592 16.36 9.35 14.30
N ASN A 593 17.35 8.58 14.77
CA ASN A 593 18.05 8.84 16.03
C ASN A 593 18.94 10.10 15.99
N ALA A 594 18.96 10.81 14.87
CA ALA A 594 19.74 11.99 14.67
C ALA A 594 18.84 13.23 14.59
N THR A 595 19.35 14.35 15.07
CA THR A 595 18.71 15.65 14.96
C THR A 595 18.77 16.09 13.50
N ILE A 596 17.83 15.66 12.69
CA ILE A 596 17.69 16.18 11.33
C ILE A 596 17.35 17.65 11.47
N VAL A 597 18.29 18.51 11.12
CA VAL A 597 18.04 19.94 10.99
C VAL A 597 17.28 20.11 9.66
N LEU A 598 15.96 20.01 9.72
CA LEU A 598 15.08 20.30 8.59
C LEU A 598 15.13 21.81 8.28
N THR A 599 16.21 22.27 7.70
CA THR A 599 16.38 23.66 7.26
C THR A 599 15.93 23.87 5.82
N GLY A 600 15.26 22.89 5.20
CA GLY A 600 14.69 23.01 3.87
C GLY A 600 13.67 24.14 3.80
N SER A 601 13.96 25.16 3.02
CA SER A 601 13.00 26.22 2.73
C SER A 601 11.95 25.74 1.75
N GLY A 602 10.68 25.79 2.12
CA GLY A 602 9.59 25.68 1.18
C GLY A 602 8.99 24.26 1.08
N ASN A 603 9.14 23.57 -0.04
CA ASN A 603 8.39 22.36 -0.40
C ASN A 603 9.24 21.09 -0.52
N THR A 604 10.42 21.04 0.10
CA THR A 604 11.34 19.90 0.02
C THR A 604 11.27 19.07 1.30
N PHE A 605 11.10 17.77 1.17
CA PHE A 605 10.93 16.82 2.27
C PHE A 605 11.91 15.67 2.14
N LEU A 606 12.30 15.08 3.26
CA LEU A 606 13.12 13.87 3.29
C LEU A 606 12.24 12.65 3.07
N TYR A 607 12.60 11.84 2.08
CA TYR A 607 11.93 10.58 1.75
C TYR A 607 12.85 9.40 1.97
N GLN A 608 12.25 8.27 2.24
CA GLN A 608 12.90 7.01 2.48
C GLN A 608 12.34 5.95 1.52
N ALA A 609 13.22 5.26 0.78
CA ALA A 609 12.89 4.17 -0.11
C ALA A 609 13.53 2.87 0.36
N TYR A 610 12.75 1.81 0.44
CA TYR A 610 13.22 0.48 0.82
C TYR A 610 14.00 -0.17 -0.32
N LEU A 611 15.25 -0.60 -0.03
CA LEU A 611 16.15 -1.20 -1.02
C LEU A 611 16.17 -2.74 -0.98
N GLY A 612 15.71 -3.32 0.12
CA GLY A 612 15.76 -4.77 0.35
C GLY A 612 16.45 -5.13 1.65
N ARG A 613 16.80 -6.40 1.77
CA ARG A 613 17.41 -6.99 2.98
C ARG A 613 18.80 -7.53 2.68
N VAL A 614 19.78 -7.21 3.54
CA VAL A 614 21.10 -7.83 3.51
C VAL A 614 21.23 -8.86 4.63
N GLN A 615 21.89 -9.98 4.33
CA GLN A 615 22.25 -10.99 5.31
C GLN A 615 23.76 -10.93 5.55
N LEU A 616 24.18 -10.48 6.73
CA LEU A 616 25.58 -10.39 7.14
C LEU A 616 25.97 -11.62 7.97
N SER A 617 26.99 -12.35 7.55
CA SER A 617 27.45 -13.59 8.22
C SER A 617 28.55 -13.32 9.25
N THR A 618 29.70 -12.83 8.82
CA THR A 618 30.87 -12.55 9.68
C THR A 618 31.32 -11.10 9.57
N GLU A 619 31.18 -10.50 8.40
CA GLU A 619 31.43 -9.09 8.17
C GLU A 619 30.23 -8.27 8.59
N SER A 620 30.48 -7.13 9.22
CA SER A 620 29.46 -6.21 9.67
C SER A 620 29.30 -5.02 8.70
N GLU A 621 29.75 -5.17 7.47
CA GLU A 621 29.70 -4.10 6.45
C GLU A 621 28.94 -4.55 5.22
N PHE A 622 28.27 -3.57 4.57
CA PHE A 622 27.65 -3.73 3.26
C PHE A 622 27.73 -2.43 2.46
N ASP A 623 27.62 -2.55 1.15
CA ASP A 623 27.66 -1.40 0.24
C ASP A 623 26.25 -1.11 -0.30
N VAL A 624 25.94 0.17 -0.49
CA VAL A 624 24.76 0.67 -1.17
C VAL A 624 25.20 1.51 -2.36
N TYR A 625 24.63 1.19 -3.51
CA TYR A 625 24.90 1.89 -4.76
C TYR A 625 23.84 2.93 -5.02
N VAL A 626 24.26 4.14 -5.40
CA VAL A 626 23.38 5.27 -5.69
C VAL A 626 23.80 5.93 -7.00
N ASP A 627 22.81 6.25 -7.83
CA ASP A 627 23.02 6.89 -9.12
C ASP A 627 21.94 7.96 -9.33
N ASP A 628 22.26 8.97 -10.15
CA ASP A 628 21.24 9.80 -10.73
C ASP A 628 20.64 9.09 -11.96
N GLU A 629 19.41 9.39 -12.29
CA GLU A 629 18.82 8.91 -13.54
C GLU A 629 18.87 10.06 -14.54
N ALA A 630 19.93 10.09 -15.35
CA ALA A 630 20.06 11.06 -16.42
C ALA A 630 18.83 11.02 -17.35
N ILE A 631 18.12 12.12 -17.49
CA ILE A 631 17.10 12.22 -18.53
C ILE A 631 17.81 12.27 -19.88
N ARG A 632 17.65 11.22 -20.68
CA ARG A 632 18.14 11.21 -22.05
C ARG A 632 17.47 12.33 -22.84
N VAL A 633 18.30 13.14 -23.52
CA VAL A 633 17.83 14.15 -24.46
C VAL A 633 16.80 13.55 -25.41
N GLY A 634 15.58 14.11 -25.42
CA GLY A 634 14.48 13.64 -26.28
C GLY A 634 13.35 12.85 -25.57
N THR A 635 13.48 12.52 -24.29
CA THR A 635 12.35 12.04 -23.50
C THR A 635 11.62 13.26 -22.92
N PRO A 636 10.36 13.54 -23.29
CA PRO A 636 9.63 14.65 -22.70
C PRO A 636 9.51 14.40 -21.20
N SER A 637 10.02 15.30 -20.38
CA SER A 637 9.56 15.41 -19.01
C SER A 637 8.05 15.65 -19.06
N THR A 638 7.25 14.75 -18.49
CA THR A 638 5.78 14.91 -18.40
C THR A 638 5.40 16.03 -17.42
N PHE A 639 6.39 16.64 -16.77
CA PHE A 639 6.25 17.78 -15.87
C PHE A 639 6.85 19.00 -16.55
N THR A 640 6.00 19.82 -17.15
CA THR A 640 6.40 21.11 -17.71
C THR A 640 6.96 22.00 -16.60
N GLY A 641 8.27 22.24 -16.61
CA GLY A 641 8.95 23.25 -15.81
C GLY A 641 9.84 22.78 -14.67
N ASP A 642 9.87 21.46 -14.34
CA ASP A 642 10.76 20.95 -13.30
C ASP A 642 11.85 20.04 -13.86
N VAL A 643 13.07 20.30 -13.42
CA VAL A 643 14.27 19.54 -13.75
C VAL A 643 14.32 18.30 -12.85
N ALA A 644 14.63 17.14 -13.41
CA ALA A 644 14.90 15.95 -12.62
C ALA A 644 16.12 16.22 -11.71
N ARG A 645 16.04 15.80 -10.47
CA ARG A 645 17.07 16.03 -9.47
C ARG A 645 17.25 14.84 -8.58
N THR A 646 18.49 14.57 -8.23
CA THR A 646 18.84 13.60 -7.20
C THR A 646 19.54 14.31 -6.05
N TRP A 647 18.96 14.26 -4.86
CA TRP A 647 19.52 14.83 -3.64
C TRP A 647 19.69 13.74 -2.60
N TYR A 648 20.84 13.09 -2.63
CA TYR A 648 21.16 11.95 -1.81
C TYR A 648 21.62 12.38 -0.41
N ASP A 649 20.96 11.87 0.64
CA ASP A 649 21.25 12.21 2.04
C ASP A 649 22.07 11.11 2.74
N GLY A 650 21.66 9.85 2.64
CA GLY A 650 22.35 8.75 3.32
C GLY A 650 21.55 7.47 3.36
N ILE A 651 21.95 6.56 4.23
CA ILE A 651 21.41 5.21 4.35
C ILE A 651 20.83 4.99 5.75
N SER A 652 19.59 4.49 5.79
CA SER A 652 19.00 3.95 7.01
C SER A 652 19.03 2.43 6.97
N TYR A 653 19.19 1.80 8.13
CA TYR A 653 19.11 0.34 8.26
C TYR A 653 18.57 -0.05 9.63
N ALA A 654 17.93 -1.20 9.70
CA ALA A 654 17.40 -1.74 10.95
C ALA A 654 17.59 -3.26 11.00
N ARG A 655 17.98 -3.78 12.15
CA ARG A 655 18.13 -5.22 12.35
C ARG A 655 16.76 -5.89 12.34
N VAL A 656 16.65 -6.99 11.61
CA VAL A 656 15.47 -7.85 11.59
C VAL A 656 15.77 -9.12 12.37
N GLY A 657 14.84 -9.52 13.21
CA GLY A 657 14.92 -10.76 13.97
C GLY A 657 13.58 -11.48 14.02
N PRO A 658 13.59 -12.77 14.32
CA PRO A 658 12.34 -13.45 14.61
C PRO A 658 11.64 -12.75 15.78
N VAL A 659 10.32 -12.72 15.76
CA VAL A 659 9.58 -12.48 16.99
C VAL A 659 10.02 -13.57 17.94
N VAL A 660 10.83 -13.22 18.95
CA VAL A 660 11.01 -14.11 20.08
C VAL A 660 9.62 -14.15 20.70
N SER A 661 8.83 -15.18 20.36
CA SER A 661 7.64 -15.45 21.15
C SER A 661 8.12 -15.59 22.56
N VAL A 662 7.87 -14.57 23.36
CA VAL A 662 7.89 -14.72 24.80
C VAL A 662 6.79 -15.74 25.06
N THR A 663 7.14 -17.03 25.01
CA THR A 663 6.30 -18.03 25.64
C THR A 663 6.07 -17.48 27.03
N GLU A 664 4.83 -17.41 27.48
CA GLU A 664 4.37 -16.89 28.77
C GLU A 664 5.03 -17.59 30.00
N ARG A 665 6.31 -17.84 29.95
CA ARG A 665 7.08 -18.50 31.02
C ARG A 665 8.29 -17.72 31.54
N ASP A 666 8.56 -16.50 31.01
CA ASP A 666 9.53 -15.57 31.58
C ASP A 666 8.90 -14.18 31.79
N THR A 667 7.75 -14.17 32.48
CA THR A 667 7.01 -12.95 32.79
C THR A 667 7.56 -12.14 33.94
N ASP A 668 8.61 -12.63 34.61
CA ASP A 668 9.25 -11.87 35.68
C ASP A 668 10.43 -11.07 35.11
N PRO A 669 10.33 -9.74 35.11
CA PRO A 669 11.44 -8.86 34.72
C PRO A 669 12.66 -9.16 35.61
N ARG A 670 13.84 -9.26 35.02
CA ARG A 670 15.08 -9.54 35.77
C ARG A 670 15.58 -8.32 36.56
N ASP A 671 15.17 -7.12 36.14
CA ASP A 671 15.60 -5.85 36.72
C ASP A 671 14.41 -4.91 36.96
N PHE A 672 14.60 -3.99 37.91
CA PHE A 672 13.69 -2.85 38.08
C PHE A 672 13.89 -1.88 36.94
N VAL A 673 12.81 -1.53 36.22
CA VAL A 673 12.83 -0.59 35.11
C VAL A 673 11.76 0.46 35.34
N LEU A 674 12.07 1.72 35.05
CA LEU A 674 11.12 2.79 34.85
C LEU A 674 11.34 3.32 33.43
N GLU A 675 10.34 3.16 32.55
CA GLU A 675 10.42 3.60 31.17
C GLU A 675 10.08 5.09 31.04
N GLN A 676 10.38 5.66 29.87
CA GLN A 676 9.92 7.00 29.52
C GLN A 676 8.41 6.96 29.32
N ASN A 677 7.70 7.94 29.90
CA ASN A 677 6.25 8.05 29.68
C ASN A 677 5.91 8.29 28.22
N TYR A 678 4.79 7.73 27.77
CA TYR A 678 4.30 7.91 26.40
C TYR A 678 2.80 8.22 26.39
N PRO A 679 2.39 9.25 25.58
CA PRO A 679 3.23 10.21 24.84
C PRO A 679 4.07 11.12 25.75
N ASN A 680 5.18 11.68 25.24
CA ASN A 680 5.96 12.74 25.88
C ASN A 680 6.63 13.60 24.79
N PRO A 681 6.23 14.88 24.57
CA PRO A 681 5.26 15.63 25.41
C PRO A 681 3.82 15.11 25.34
N PHE A 682 2.97 15.50 26.29
CA PHE A 682 1.59 15.03 26.37
C PHE A 682 0.59 16.11 26.82
N ASN A 683 -0.70 15.89 26.49
CA ASN A 683 -1.82 16.74 26.86
C ASN A 683 -3.14 15.95 26.90
N PRO A 684 -3.89 15.88 27.97
CA PRO A 684 -3.47 16.02 29.37
C PRO A 684 -3.06 14.66 29.98
N MET A 685 -2.95 13.57 29.21
CA MET A 685 -2.73 12.21 29.72
C MET A 685 -1.44 11.60 29.17
N THR A 686 -0.77 10.81 29.99
CA THR A 686 0.37 9.99 29.60
C THR A 686 0.39 8.68 30.38
N THR A 687 0.90 7.61 29.77
CA THR A 687 1.11 6.32 30.40
C THR A 687 2.58 6.15 30.80
N ILE A 688 2.80 5.67 32.00
CA ILE A 688 4.12 5.38 32.57
C ILE A 688 4.19 3.88 32.80
N ARG A 689 5.15 3.21 32.13
CA ARG A 689 5.40 1.78 32.27
C ARG A 689 6.59 1.55 33.19
N TYR A 690 6.47 0.55 34.07
CA TYR A 690 7.56 0.13 34.95
C TYR A 690 7.54 -1.38 35.16
N SER A 691 8.72 -1.97 35.43
CA SER A 691 8.88 -3.41 35.62
C SER A 691 9.54 -3.74 36.96
N LEU A 692 9.07 -4.82 37.58
CA LEU A 692 9.48 -5.27 38.92
C LEU A 692 9.97 -6.72 38.84
N PRO A 693 11.20 -7.03 39.24
CA PRO A 693 11.74 -8.41 39.24
C PRO A 693 11.20 -9.25 40.39
N GLN A 694 10.56 -8.65 41.39
CA GLN A 694 10.01 -9.32 42.55
C GLN A 694 8.88 -8.50 43.19
N ASN A 695 8.07 -9.13 44.02
CA ASN A 695 7.06 -8.44 44.80
C ASN A 695 7.71 -7.40 45.70
N VAL A 696 7.30 -6.14 45.62
CA VAL A 696 7.92 -5.04 46.35
C VAL A 696 6.94 -3.86 46.52
N HIS A 697 7.15 -3.11 47.59
CA HIS A 697 6.43 -1.85 47.76
C HIS A 697 6.95 -0.81 46.77
N VAL A 698 6.03 -0.26 45.92
CA VAL A 698 6.35 0.73 44.90
C VAL A 698 5.79 2.09 45.31
N ASN A 699 6.64 3.10 45.27
CA ASN A 699 6.25 4.51 45.29
C ASN A 699 6.58 5.14 43.94
N LEU A 700 5.55 5.46 43.17
CA LEU A 700 5.67 6.17 41.92
C LEU A 700 4.97 7.54 42.03
N LYS A 701 5.77 8.59 41.99
CA LYS A 701 5.33 9.95 42.27
C LYS A 701 5.81 10.93 41.21
N VAL A 702 5.02 11.98 41.01
CA VAL A 702 5.32 13.08 40.09
C VAL A 702 5.68 14.34 40.90
N TYR A 703 6.73 15.02 40.46
CA TYR A 703 7.27 16.24 41.05
C TYR A 703 7.37 17.36 40.01
N ASP A 704 7.21 18.59 40.45
CA ASP A 704 7.50 19.78 39.62
C ASP A 704 8.99 20.13 39.60
N LEU A 705 9.38 21.21 38.89
CA LEU A 705 10.75 21.71 38.84
C LEU A 705 11.36 22.13 40.17
N LEU A 706 10.51 22.46 41.16
CA LEU A 706 10.93 22.85 42.53
C LEU A 706 11.05 21.65 43.45
N GLY A 707 10.76 20.42 42.95
CA GLY A 707 10.78 19.21 43.72
C GLY A 707 9.54 19.02 44.60
N GLN A 708 8.49 19.78 44.40
CA GLN A 708 7.24 19.61 45.12
C GLN A 708 6.44 18.45 44.51
N GLU A 709 5.89 17.58 45.34
CA GLU A 709 5.05 16.48 44.92
C GLU A 709 3.74 17.00 44.29
N VAL A 710 3.48 16.63 43.05
CA VAL A 710 2.28 17.02 42.29
C VAL A 710 1.24 15.90 42.28
N ALA A 711 1.70 14.64 42.24
CA ALA A 711 0.83 13.47 42.25
C ALA A 711 1.54 12.24 42.78
N THR A 712 0.83 11.40 43.54
CA THR A 712 1.22 10.03 43.84
C THR A 712 0.41 9.12 42.93
N LEU A 713 1.10 8.38 42.01
CA LEU A 713 0.47 7.49 41.05
C LEU A 713 0.33 6.07 41.60
N VAL A 714 1.34 5.59 42.32
CA VAL A 714 1.34 4.29 42.98
C VAL A 714 1.99 4.45 44.34
N SER A 715 1.40 3.86 45.41
CA SER A 715 2.00 3.74 46.75
C SER A 715 1.40 2.52 47.43
N LYS A 716 1.86 1.31 47.01
CA LYS A 716 1.38 0.03 47.51
C LYS A 716 2.34 -1.10 47.12
N ASP A 717 2.12 -2.26 47.71
CA ASP A 717 2.81 -3.48 47.32
C ASP A 717 2.30 -3.93 45.96
N MET A 718 3.22 -4.20 45.04
CA MET A 718 2.97 -4.63 43.69
C MET A 718 3.64 -5.96 43.42
N PRO A 719 2.98 -6.89 42.69
CA PRO A 719 3.59 -8.16 42.33
C PRO A 719 4.73 -7.97 41.33
N ALA A 720 5.61 -8.96 41.19
CA ALA A 720 6.56 -9.06 40.10
C ALA A 720 5.80 -8.95 38.74
N GLY A 721 6.43 -8.38 37.73
CA GLY A 721 5.83 -8.18 36.42
C GLY A 721 5.97 -6.75 35.88
N THR A 722 5.38 -6.49 34.71
CA THR A 722 5.34 -5.17 34.09
C THR A 722 3.99 -4.54 34.34
N HIS A 723 4.00 -3.26 34.71
CA HIS A 723 2.82 -2.49 35.12
C HIS A 723 2.74 -1.17 34.37
N ASP A 724 1.51 -0.77 34.03
CA ASP A 724 1.19 0.52 33.42
C ASP A 724 0.35 1.36 34.38
N VAL A 725 0.65 2.65 34.45
CA VAL A 725 -0.16 3.63 35.19
C VAL A 725 -0.33 4.91 34.38
N THR A 726 -1.53 5.44 34.35
CA THR A 726 -1.83 6.68 33.60
C THR A 726 -1.82 7.86 34.55
N TRP A 727 -1.10 8.93 34.18
CA TRP A 727 -1.16 10.23 34.84
C TRP A 727 -2.05 11.19 34.04
N HIS A 728 -3.07 11.72 34.73
CA HIS A 728 -3.96 12.75 34.20
C HIS A 728 -3.50 14.12 34.73
N ALA A 729 -2.79 14.87 33.92
CA ALA A 729 -2.22 16.18 34.30
C ALA A 729 -3.20 17.36 34.12
N GLN A 730 -4.51 17.13 34.24
CA GLN A 730 -5.53 18.16 34.03
C GLN A 730 -5.32 19.43 34.88
N ASN A 731 -4.81 19.29 36.09
CA ASN A 731 -4.54 20.38 37.02
C ASN A 731 -3.09 20.86 37.02
N ALA A 732 -2.19 20.22 36.22
CA ALA A 732 -0.79 20.61 36.10
C ALA A 732 -0.64 21.69 35.03
N SER A 733 0.20 22.69 35.22
CA SER A 733 0.53 23.72 34.23
C SER A 733 1.43 23.14 33.13
N SER A 734 1.46 23.75 31.91
CA SER A 734 2.49 23.40 30.92
C SER A 734 3.88 23.59 31.51
N GLY A 735 4.76 22.57 31.33
CA GLY A 735 6.09 22.61 31.92
C GLY A 735 6.71 21.22 32.08
N VAL A 736 7.91 21.23 32.64
CA VAL A 736 8.68 20.00 32.92
C VAL A 736 8.29 19.46 34.30
N TYR A 737 8.07 18.15 34.33
CA TYR A 737 7.81 17.37 35.54
C TYR A 737 8.76 16.17 35.59
N PHE A 738 8.92 15.60 36.78
CA PHE A 738 9.76 14.44 37.00
C PHE A 738 8.93 13.31 37.62
N CYS A 739 8.94 12.15 36.99
CA CYS A 739 8.37 10.94 37.56
C CYS A 739 9.49 10.18 38.27
N ARG A 740 9.33 9.93 39.55
CA ARG A 740 10.27 9.13 40.37
C ARG A 740 9.63 7.83 40.82
N MET A 741 10.28 6.75 40.49
CA MET A 741 9.96 5.44 41.01
C MET A 741 10.96 5.09 42.13
N ALA A 742 10.45 4.62 43.27
CA ALA A 742 11.22 3.99 44.33
C ALA A 742 10.62 2.61 44.65
N ALA A 743 11.43 1.55 44.60
CA ALA A 743 11.03 0.18 44.84
C ALA A 743 12.17 -0.58 45.52
N GLY A 744 12.03 -0.83 46.82
CA GLY A 744 13.12 -1.39 47.64
C GLY A 744 14.36 -0.46 47.64
N LYS A 745 15.49 -0.98 47.15
CA LYS A 745 16.74 -0.19 46.99
C LYS A 745 16.82 0.56 45.65
N PHE A 746 15.92 0.27 44.72
CA PHE A 746 15.91 0.90 43.41
C PHE A 746 15.25 2.30 43.47
N SER A 747 15.89 3.25 42.80
CA SER A 747 15.26 4.58 42.54
C SER A 747 15.70 5.09 41.19
N LYS A 748 14.74 5.49 40.40
CA LYS A 748 14.95 6.09 39.06
C LYS A 748 14.01 7.27 38.84
N VAL A 749 14.46 8.26 38.09
CA VAL A 749 13.69 9.45 37.72
C VAL A 749 13.67 9.59 36.20
N THR A 750 12.51 9.88 35.63
CA THR A 750 12.31 10.23 34.21
C THR A 750 11.72 11.62 34.09
N ARG A 751 12.07 12.35 33.03
CA ARG A 751 11.55 13.70 32.76
C ARG A 751 10.33 13.62 31.85
N MET A 752 9.27 14.33 32.22
CA MET A 752 8.01 14.42 31.49
C MET A 752 7.73 15.86 31.08
N LEU A 753 7.13 16.10 29.92
CA LEU A 753 6.77 17.43 29.45
C LEU A 753 5.25 17.52 29.20
N VAL A 754 4.59 18.35 30.01
CA VAL A 754 3.17 18.70 29.82
C VAL A 754 3.06 19.89 28.88
N LEU A 755 2.26 19.75 27.83
CA LEU A 755 1.91 20.84 26.91
C LEU A 755 0.39 21.02 26.92
N LYS A 756 -0.10 22.16 27.40
CA LYS A 756 -1.53 22.54 27.35
C LYS A 756 -1.75 23.58 26.28
#